data_9a4e9f99ddb42981a40a58f72e097d19
#
_entry.id   9a4e9f99ddb42981a40a58f72e097d19
#
_cell.length_a   1.000
_cell.length_b   1.000
_cell.length_c   1.000
_cell.angle_alpha   90.00
_cell.angle_beta   90.00
_cell.angle_gamma   90.00
#
_symmetry.space_group_name_H-M   'P 1'
#
loop_
_entity.id
_entity.type
_entity.pdbx_description
1 polymer ?
#
loop_
_entity_poly.entity_id
_entity_poly.type
_entity_poly.pdbx_seq_one_letter_code
_entity_poly.pdbx_strand_id
1 'polypeptide(L)'
;MQNRSLLWVFILLLTLSVGYMLSFSWIVRDYEATVKQAVLEQIGDSIPEDDPRFEARLNKALQDSSEAVAFMGYTYGQIKQKELNLGLDLRGGMSITLEVSIPDLLVSLSDFDNTPEFVQAIDNAKAAQRNSTQDYITLFSEEWKKVANGKKLSAIFSIGSPDKFKLEMTDDEVLAVLRKEASDAIDNTENIIRKRIDQFGVAQPNVQKQALSNRIVVELPGIKDDARISKNLKSTANLEFWNTYFNAEVAQALVNLNDALGKKMAPELWGISSVADTTRKDSTAVAPTAKPDDQLTDDEKRKKNPLFALMQPIFPKDATQLSAVVGQASVSNQDAINAMLRSTEAKSILPGDLRLLWGAKAEQGVAALYAIKTEDPNSKNAKPRLTGKNIQDARPDFDPTTGDVVVEMSMDLDGAAEWREMTKQNAQDNRRAIAVVMDSLVYSAPSVNEEIPNGRSVITFGTGADRDKQMIEAQDLAGLLKAGSLPAPAKIVDKVVVGPSLGDENIKAGLWSFIAAFIVILLYMMFYYAWAGWAANVALVANLFFLIGALVSIGGSLTLPGIAGIVLTMGMAVDANVLIYERVKEELRRGKGMSAAMKDGFLKAISAILDGNATTLITGLVLFVVGTGPIKGFATTLIIGIFTTLFTAIIISRLILYRRLDNKKEITFYSNITKNWFTKINYDFVSKRYIYYVISILIIGAGVWSWTTRGFNMGVDFAGGTSMKVKFEQSVDAEQVRNALNSGLVENGSSAATSVQAIGGTGNEFKLTTNYLINDNSENVDEKVSDKVDEVLNTVGKHEVTSSYKVDASMSDDFRTEAYWSAIIALLLVGIYIVFRFRKLDFAIGAVVALFHDALVVICAFTLLNGLVPFTLEVNQNFIGAILTVIGYSINDTVVIFDRIREYLRERKGGELKGTINDALNSTLGRSINTSMTVLLTLLVMFIFGSDDIKGFCFAMIIGVLSGVYSTLFIATPIVVDMRRLFGKKAE
;
A
#
# COMPACT_ATOMS: atom_id res chain seq x y z
N MET A 1 14.92 30.73 -34.48
CA MET A 1 15.88 30.20 -33.51
C MET A 1 17.28 30.69 -33.84
N GLN A 2 17.69 31.78 -33.18
CA GLN A 2 19.01 32.39 -33.46
C GLN A 2 20.22 31.59 -32.94
N ASN A 3 20.06 30.69 -31.97
CA ASN A 3 21.18 29.92 -31.36
C ASN A 3 21.00 28.39 -31.47
N ARG A 4 20.92 27.82 -32.68
CA ARG A 4 20.76 26.39 -32.88
C ARG A 4 21.95 25.58 -32.35
N SER A 5 23.18 26.10 -32.46
CA SER A 5 24.37 25.46 -31.93
C SER A 5 24.32 25.29 -30.40
N LEU A 6 23.86 26.28 -29.69
CA LEU A 6 23.70 26.26 -28.23
C LEU A 6 22.70 25.18 -27.79
N LEU A 7 21.59 25.02 -28.53
CA LEU A 7 20.62 23.95 -28.26
C LEU A 7 21.19 22.54 -28.48
N TRP A 8 22.01 22.36 -29.53
CA TRP A 8 22.71 21.07 -29.74
C TRP A 8 23.71 20.78 -28.63
N VAL A 9 24.47 21.77 -28.16
CA VAL A 9 25.39 21.62 -27.02
C VAL A 9 24.61 21.28 -25.76
N PHE A 10 23.50 21.93 -25.49
CA PHE A 10 22.64 21.63 -24.34
C PHE A 10 22.09 20.20 -24.39
N ILE A 11 21.56 19.77 -25.55
CA ILE A 11 21.06 18.39 -25.73
C ILE A 11 22.21 17.38 -25.52
N LEU A 12 23.41 17.65 -26.03
CA LEU A 12 24.57 16.78 -25.85
C LEU A 12 24.95 16.66 -24.37
N LEU A 13 25.02 17.79 -23.63
CA LEU A 13 25.34 17.80 -22.21
C LEU A 13 24.26 17.04 -21.39
N LEU A 14 22.99 17.26 -21.72
CA LEU A 14 21.89 16.55 -21.05
C LEU A 14 21.95 15.04 -21.36
N THR A 15 22.25 14.65 -22.59
CA THR A 15 22.41 13.24 -22.99
C THR A 15 23.58 12.58 -22.24
N LEU A 16 24.70 13.29 -22.10
CA LEU A 16 25.86 12.80 -21.34
C LEU A 16 25.55 12.67 -19.85
N SER A 17 24.84 13.63 -19.27
CA SER A 17 24.42 13.60 -17.87
C SER A 17 23.49 12.41 -17.59
N VAL A 18 22.49 12.20 -18.45
CA VAL A 18 21.56 11.06 -18.32
C VAL A 18 22.30 9.74 -18.55
N GLY A 19 23.18 9.66 -19.55
CA GLY A 19 24.02 8.46 -19.80
C GLY A 19 24.89 8.11 -18.60
N TYR A 20 25.48 9.13 -17.95
CA TYR A 20 26.24 8.94 -16.72
C TYR A 20 25.37 8.38 -15.58
N MET A 21 24.15 8.91 -15.38
CA MET A 21 23.24 8.39 -14.36
C MET A 21 22.79 6.94 -14.63
N LEU A 22 22.47 6.62 -15.88
CA LEU A 22 22.07 5.27 -16.26
C LEU A 22 23.21 4.25 -16.16
N SER A 23 24.46 4.70 -16.24
CA SER A 23 25.63 3.79 -16.09
C SER A 23 25.70 3.17 -14.68
N PHE A 24 25.17 3.81 -13.65
CA PHE A 24 25.16 3.28 -12.29
C PHE A 24 24.39 1.96 -12.19
N SER A 25 23.25 1.82 -12.87
CA SER A 25 22.47 0.57 -12.87
C SER A 25 23.24 -0.60 -13.50
N TRP A 26 24.04 -0.33 -14.51
CA TRP A 26 24.89 -1.37 -15.11
C TRP A 26 26.06 -1.76 -14.21
N ILE A 27 26.73 -0.77 -13.57
CA ILE A 27 27.84 -0.98 -12.65
C ILE A 27 27.40 -1.76 -11.42
N VAL A 28 26.23 -1.43 -10.85
CA VAL A 28 25.66 -2.17 -9.69
C VAL A 28 25.46 -3.63 -10.06
N ARG A 29 24.84 -3.91 -11.22
CA ARG A 29 24.58 -5.29 -11.67
C ARG A 29 25.86 -6.09 -11.86
N ASP A 30 26.89 -5.50 -12.41
CA ASP A 30 28.20 -6.12 -12.60
C ASP A 30 28.89 -6.41 -11.26
N TYR A 31 28.82 -5.46 -10.31
CA TYR A 31 29.35 -5.61 -8.97
C TYR A 31 28.63 -6.73 -8.18
N GLU A 32 27.30 -6.74 -8.20
CA GLU A 32 26.48 -7.79 -7.55
C GLU A 32 26.76 -9.18 -8.13
N ALA A 33 26.95 -9.28 -9.45
CA ALA A 33 27.32 -10.54 -10.09
C ALA A 33 28.69 -11.03 -9.61
N THR A 34 29.64 -10.12 -9.44
CA THR A 34 30.99 -10.43 -8.92
C THR A 34 30.93 -10.91 -7.47
N VAL A 35 30.19 -10.23 -6.61
CA VAL A 35 29.99 -10.64 -5.20
C VAL A 35 29.26 -11.99 -5.11
N LYS A 36 28.22 -12.19 -5.92
CA LYS A 36 27.50 -13.48 -5.98
C LYS A 36 28.44 -14.62 -6.36
N GLN A 37 29.29 -14.42 -7.35
CA GLN A 37 30.25 -15.42 -7.76
C GLN A 37 31.27 -15.72 -6.64
N ALA A 38 31.76 -14.71 -5.93
CA ALA A 38 32.66 -14.89 -4.79
C ALA A 38 32.00 -15.66 -3.64
N VAL A 39 30.71 -15.42 -3.38
CA VAL A 39 29.94 -16.16 -2.37
C VAL A 39 29.73 -17.62 -2.79
N LEU A 40 29.44 -17.88 -4.07
CA LEU A 40 29.33 -19.24 -4.63
C LEU A 40 30.66 -20.01 -4.50
N GLU A 41 31.80 -19.38 -4.79
CA GLU A 41 33.12 -19.99 -4.62
C GLU A 41 33.45 -20.32 -3.18
N GLN A 42 32.98 -19.51 -2.20
CA GLN A 42 33.18 -19.77 -0.77
C GLN A 42 32.30 -20.90 -0.23
N ILE A 43 31.09 -21.06 -0.75
CA ILE A 43 30.10 -22.04 -0.26
C ILE A 43 30.29 -23.38 -0.94
N GLY A 44 30.82 -23.42 -2.19
CA GLY A 44 30.89 -24.61 -3.03
C GLY A 44 29.48 -25.16 -3.32
N ASP A 45 29.38 -26.43 -3.76
CA ASP A 45 28.11 -27.11 -4.09
C ASP A 45 27.25 -27.47 -2.85
N SER A 46 27.60 -26.95 -1.67
CA SER A 46 26.99 -27.37 -0.40
C SER A 46 25.60 -26.79 -0.15
N ILE A 47 25.25 -25.66 -0.78
CA ILE A 47 23.97 -24.94 -0.61
C ILE A 47 23.45 -24.53 -2.00
N PRO A 48 22.25 -24.99 -2.41
CA PRO A 48 21.63 -24.54 -3.65
C PRO A 48 21.38 -23.02 -3.67
N GLU A 49 21.38 -22.40 -4.83
CA GLU A 49 21.11 -20.95 -4.99
C GLU A 49 19.70 -20.57 -4.51
N ASP A 50 18.75 -21.48 -4.53
CA ASP A 50 17.36 -21.29 -4.07
C ASP A 50 17.19 -21.43 -2.55
N ASP A 51 18.26 -21.80 -1.82
CA ASP A 51 18.21 -21.95 -0.36
C ASP A 51 18.22 -20.59 0.33
N PRO A 52 17.31 -20.29 1.27
CA PRO A 52 17.29 -19.03 2.02
C PRO A 52 18.62 -18.69 2.71
N ARG A 53 19.43 -19.70 3.05
CA ARG A 53 20.75 -19.53 3.65
C ARG A 53 21.78 -18.95 2.66
N PHE A 54 21.67 -19.27 1.38
CA PHE A 54 22.49 -18.66 0.32
C PHE A 54 22.18 -17.17 0.22
N GLU A 55 20.92 -16.80 0.15
CA GLU A 55 20.50 -15.39 0.06
C GLU A 55 20.90 -14.58 1.30
N ALA A 56 20.76 -15.16 2.50
CA ALA A 56 21.20 -14.48 3.73
C ALA A 56 22.71 -14.16 3.70
N ARG A 57 23.54 -15.10 3.20
CA ARG A 57 24.98 -14.89 3.04
C ARG A 57 25.32 -13.87 1.97
N LEU A 58 24.61 -13.92 0.82
CA LEU A 58 24.79 -12.96 -0.26
C LEU A 58 24.43 -11.55 0.20
N ASN A 59 23.29 -11.40 0.86
CA ASN A 59 22.86 -10.10 1.39
C ASN A 59 23.84 -9.56 2.43
N LYS A 60 24.38 -10.43 3.30
CA LYS A 60 25.42 -10.03 4.25
C LYS A 60 26.71 -9.60 3.54
N ALA A 61 27.17 -10.34 2.54
CA ALA A 61 28.37 -9.99 1.78
C ALA A 61 28.19 -8.65 1.04
N LEU A 62 27.00 -8.39 0.47
CA LEU A 62 26.67 -7.10 -0.16
C LEU A 62 26.60 -5.96 0.85
N GLN A 63 26.08 -6.21 2.05
CA GLN A 63 26.02 -5.23 3.14
C GLN A 63 27.43 -4.91 3.68
N ASP A 64 28.24 -5.92 3.92
CA ASP A 64 29.66 -5.75 4.37
C ASP A 64 30.47 -5.00 3.31
N SER A 65 30.08 -5.11 2.02
CA SER A 65 30.71 -4.40 0.90
C SER A 65 30.14 -3.00 0.66
N SER A 66 29.19 -2.51 1.48
CA SER A 66 28.49 -1.23 1.26
C SER A 66 29.43 -0.02 1.23
N GLU A 67 30.51 -0.06 2.00
CA GLU A 67 31.54 0.98 2.07
C GLU A 67 32.70 0.76 1.07
N ALA A 68 32.73 -0.37 0.36
CA ALA A 68 33.75 -0.65 -0.63
C ALA A 68 33.64 0.28 -1.85
N VAL A 69 34.75 0.83 -2.31
CA VAL A 69 34.80 1.69 -3.50
C VAL A 69 34.53 0.84 -4.75
N ALA A 70 33.40 1.10 -5.41
CA ALA A 70 32.96 0.35 -6.59
C ALA A 70 33.27 1.07 -7.91
N PHE A 71 33.18 2.42 -7.96
CA PHE A 71 33.39 3.17 -9.21
C PHE A 71 33.74 4.65 -8.96
N MET A 72 34.81 5.15 -9.56
CA MET A 72 35.24 6.56 -9.54
C MET A 72 35.20 7.24 -8.15
N GLY A 73 35.50 6.50 -7.09
CA GLY A 73 35.48 7.01 -5.72
C GLY A 73 34.10 6.92 -5.02
N TYR A 74 33.07 6.46 -5.71
CA TYR A 74 31.78 6.13 -5.08
C TYR A 74 31.80 4.74 -4.48
N THR A 75 31.21 4.61 -3.26
CA THR A 75 31.02 3.30 -2.62
C THR A 75 29.87 2.55 -3.26
N TYR A 76 29.84 1.22 -3.09
CA TYR A 76 28.73 0.38 -3.57
C TYR A 76 27.37 0.89 -3.04
N GLY A 77 27.28 1.23 -1.76
CA GLY A 77 26.05 1.79 -1.18
C GLY A 77 25.59 3.08 -1.85
N GLN A 78 26.52 3.99 -2.19
CA GLN A 78 26.19 5.25 -2.88
C GLN A 78 25.72 5.03 -4.32
N ILE A 79 26.32 4.08 -5.04
CA ILE A 79 25.90 3.74 -6.41
C ILE A 79 24.56 3.02 -6.40
N LYS A 80 24.37 2.12 -5.45
CA LYS A 80 23.11 1.37 -5.27
C LYS A 80 21.91 2.29 -5.05
N GLN A 81 22.07 3.38 -4.31
CA GLN A 81 21.01 4.39 -4.12
C GLN A 81 20.63 5.14 -5.42
N LYS A 82 21.52 5.14 -6.42
CA LYS A 82 21.30 5.80 -7.72
C LYS A 82 20.88 4.85 -8.84
N GLU A 83 20.69 3.58 -8.54
CA GLU A 83 20.18 2.59 -9.48
C GLU A 83 18.70 2.86 -9.81
N LEU A 84 18.23 2.38 -10.98
CA LEU A 84 16.82 2.36 -11.31
C LEU A 84 16.08 1.40 -10.38
N ASN A 85 15.22 1.94 -9.52
CA ASN A 85 14.41 1.15 -8.61
C ASN A 85 13.33 0.40 -9.37
N LEU A 86 13.25 -0.93 -9.19
CA LEU A 86 12.14 -1.74 -9.67
C LEU A 86 11.10 -1.87 -8.56
N GLY A 87 9.85 -1.59 -8.90
CA GLY A 87 8.72 -1.74 -7.96
C GLY A 87 8.45 -3.20 -7.60
N LEU A 88 7.60 -3.37 -6.61
CA LEU A 88 7.19 -4.66 -6.08
C LEU A 88 6.66 -5.61 -7.15
N ASP A 89 5.84 -5.11 -8.06
CA ASP A 89 5.21 -5.89 -9.14
C ASP A 89 6.21 -6.56 -10.08
N LEU A 90 7.43 -6.01 -10.16
CA LEU A 90 8.50 -6.48 -11.04
C LEU A 90 9.52 -7.34 -10.30
N ARG A 91 9.93 -6.96 -9.08
CA ARG A 91 10.99 -7.65 -8.35
C ARG A 91 10.46 -8.72 -7.38
N GLY A 92 9.15 -8.75 -7.18
CA GLY A 92 8.55 -9.47 -6.07
C GLY A 92 8.86 -8.80 -4.73
N GLY A 93 8.36 -9.35 -3.64
CA GLY A 93 8.56 -8.83 -2.30
C GLY A 93 7.25 -8.43 -1.63
N MET A 94 7.27 -7.41 -0.77
CA MET A 94 6.15 -7.05 0.07
C MET A 94 5.94 -5.53 0.13
N SER A 95 4.67 -5.09 0.13
CA SER A 95 4.25 -3.75 0.51
C SER A 95 3.29 -3.82 1.68
N ILE A 96 3.48 -2.96 2.66
CA ILE A 96 2.64 -2.87 3.85
C ILE A 96 2.25 -1.42 4.07
N THR A 97 0.97 -1.17 4.34
CA THR A 97 0.50 0.11 4.86
C THR A 97 0.24 -0.03 6.35
N LEU A 98 0.99 0.71 7.14
CA LEU A 98 0.87 0.78 8.60
C LEU A 98 0.05 2.00 8.98
N GLU A 99 -1.00 1.82 9.77
CA GLU A 99 -1.78 2.89 10.37
C GLU A 99 -1.38 3.07 11.83
N VAL A 100 -0.93 4.27 12.18
CA VAL A 100 -0.58 4.63 13.57
C VAL A 100 -1.85 4.89 14.36
N SER A 101 -2.03 4.20 15.48
CA SER A 101 -3.22 4.31 16.31
C SER A 101 -3.25 5.63 17.08
N ILE A 102 -3.98 6.62 16.57
CA ILE A 102 -4.18 7.89 17.28
C ILE A 102 -5.00 7.70 18.57
N PRO A 103 -6.04 6.84 18.61
CA PRO A 103 -6.72 6.53 19.86
C PRO A 103 -5.79 6.09 20.98
N ASP A 104 -4.88 5.15 20.69
CA ASP A 104 -3.94 4.62 21.68
C ASP A 104 -2.87 5.65 22.06
N LEU A 105 -2.51 6.54 21.14
CA LEU A 105 -1.67 7.69 21.43
C LEU A 105 -2.35 8.63 22.45
N LEU A 106 -3.63 8.96 22.28
CA LEU A 106 -4.38 9.79 23.22
C LEU A 106 -4.46 9.14 24.61
N VAL A 107 -4.71 7.82 24.65
CA VAL A 107 -4.70 7.06 25.91
C VAL A 107 -3.32 7.11 26.56
N SER A 108 -2.25 6.96 25.81
CA SER A 108 -0.87 7.06 26.32
C SER A 108 -0.54 8.47 26.83
N LEU A 109 -0.94 9.53 26.12
CA LEU A 109 -0.73 10.92 26.53
C LEU A 109 -1.52 11.31 27.79
N SER A 110 -2.66 10.67 28.04
CA SER A 110 -3.47 10.85 29.25
C SER A 110 -2.98 10.05 30.46
N ASP A 111 -1.83 9.36 30.35
CA ASP A 111 -1.35 8.38 31.32
C ASP A 111 -2.35 7.25 31.57
N PHE A 112 -2.98 6.77 30.50
CA PHE A 112 -3.99 5.70 30.53
C PHE A 112 -5.21 6.03 31.38
N ASP A 113 -5.71 7.26 31.32
CA ASP A 113 -6.91 7.67 32.03
C ASP A 113 -8.09 6.74 31.71
N ASN A 114 -8.68 6.17 32.74
CA ASN A 114 -9.81 5.25 32.67
C ASN A 114 -11.11 5.88 33.15
N THR A 115 -11.22 7.22 33.18
CA THR A 115 -12.49 7.86 33.51
C THR A 115 -13.56 7.44 32.50
N PRO A 116 -14.78 7.10 32.96
CA PRO A 116 -15.83 6.60 32.08
C PRO A 116 -16.12 7.53 30.90
N GLU A 117 -16.05 8.83 31.11
CA GLU A 117 -16.31 9.85 30.11
C GLU A 117 -15.20 9.85 29.02
N PHE A 118 -13.93 9.71 29.42
CA PHE A 118 -12.82 9.66 28.47
C PHE A 118 -12.85 8.39 27.63
N VAL A 119 -13.05 7.23 28.26
CA VAL A 119 -13.16 5.95 27.57
C VAL A 119 -14.35 5.97 26.61
N GLN A 120 -15.51 6.47 27.04
CA GLN A 120 -16.69 6.59 26.19
C GLN A 120 -16.45 7.53 25.00
N ALA A 121 -15.76 8.66 25.20
CA ALA A 121 -15.42 9.57 24.10
C ALA A 121 -14.50 8.92 23.08
N ILE A 122 -13.47 8.17 23.54
CA ILE A 122 -12.56 7.41 22.68
C ILE A 122 -13.32 6.37 21.85
N ASP A 123 -14.19 5.57 22.49
CA ASP A 123 -14.94 4.51 21.80
C ASP A 123 -15.98 5.05 20.83
N ASN A 124 -16.68 6.12 21.21
CA ASN A 124 -17.62 6.81 20.32
C ASN A 124 -16.90 7.41 19.10
N ALA A 125 -15.73 8.05 19.30
CA ALA A 125 -14.93 8.59 18.21
C ALA A 125 -14.40 7.49 17.27
N LYS A 126 -14.00 6.32 17.81
CA LYS A 126 -13.65 5.13 17.00
C LYS A 126 -14.82 4.64 16.14
N ALA A 127 -16.03 4.65 16.72
CA ALA A 127 -17.24 4.26 15.99
C ALA A 127 -17.62 5.30 14.90
N ALA A 128 -17.49 6.61 15.23
CA ALA A 128 -17.75 7.69 14.29
C ALA A 128 -16.76 7.74 13.13
N GLN A 129 -15.49 7.37 13.36
CA GLN A 129 -14.45 7.34 12.34
C GLN A 129 -14.80 6.41 11.16
N ARG A 130 -15.53 5.32 11.41
CA ARG A 130 -15.95 4.38 10.35
C ARG A 130 -16.86 5.02 9.30
N ASN A 131 -17.56 6.10 9.65
CA ASN A 131 -18.53 6.76 8.78
C ASN A 131 -18.20 8.23 8.49
N SER A 132 -16.99 8.69 8.82
CA SER A 132 -16.57 10.10 8.70
C SER A 132 -15.19 10.20 8.07
N THR A 133 -15.00 11.21 7.21
CA THR A 133 -13.72 11.59 6.62
C THR A 133 -12.94 12.62 7.47
N GLN A 134 -13.46 13.00 8.63
CA GLN A 134 -12.79 13.93 9.52
C GLN A 134 -11.63 13.26 10.27
N ASP A 135 -10.62 14.05 10.66
CA ASP A 135 -9.51 13.54 11.46
C ASP A 135 -10.02 13.06 12.84
N TYR A 136 -9.35 12.01 13.37
CA TYR A 136 -9.76 11.38 14.62
C TYR A 136 -9.82 12.37 15.82
N ILE A 137 -8.90 13.34 15.87
CA ILE A 137 -8.86 14.31 16.98
C ILE A 137 -10.07 15.23 16.92
N THR A 138 -10.53 15.60 15.74
CA THR A 138 -11.77 16.36 15.56
C THR A 138 -12.98 15.55 16.01
N LEU A 139 -13.11 14.31 15.59
CA LEU A 139 -14.17 13.40 16.02
C LEU A 139 -14.14 13.19 17.54
N PHE A 140 -12.97 12.96 18.11
CA PHE A 140 -12.80 12.85 19.56
C PHE A 140 -13.27 14.12 20.30
N SER A 141 -12.93 15.30 19.77
CA SER A 141 -13.38 16.57 20.34
C SER A 141 -14.90 16.71 20.32
N GLU A 142 -15.55 16.32 19.24
CA GLU A 142 -17.02 16.35 19.12
C GLU A 142 -17.68 15.39 20.09
N GLU A 143 -17.17 14.18 20.21
CA GLU A 143 -17.71 13.16 21.13
C GLU A 143 -17.38 13.51 22.59
N TRP A 144 -16.21 14.07 22.87
CA TRP A 144 -15.88 14.58 24.20
C TRP A 144 -16.88 15.65 24.67
N LYS A 145 -17.21 16.63 23.83
CA LYS A 145 -18.19 17.68 24.15
C LYS A 145 -19.56 17.12 24.54
N LYS A 146 -19.95 15.92 24.05
CA LYS A 146 -21.22 15.28 24.38
C LYS A 146 -21.21 14.60 25.75
N VAL A 147 -20.06 14.07 26.21
CA VAL A 147 -19.94 13.23 27.40
C VAL A 147 -19.21 13.90 28.57
N ALA A 148 -18.49 15.00 28.31
CA ALA A 148 -17.57 15.63 29.27
C ALA A 148 -18.23 16.23 30.52
N ASN A 149 -19.54 16.49 30.51
CA ASN A 149 -20.25 17.08 31.64
C ASN A 149 -19.57 18.35 32.22
N GLY A 150 -18.93 19.16 31.38
CA GLY A 150 -18.23 20.38 31.77
C GLY A 150 -16.78 20.18 32.25
N LYS A 151 -16.23 18.97 32.20
CA LYS A 151 -14.81 18.71 32.46
C LYS A 151 -13.96 19.22 31.28
N LYS A 152 -12.81 19.85 31.58
CA LYS A 152 -11.87 20.33 30.58
C LYS A 152 -10.91 19.21 30.15
N LEU A 153 -10.54 19.19 28.87
CA LEU A 153 -9.51 18.27 28.34
C LEU A 153 -8.15 18.46 29.04
N SER A 154 -7.82 19.70 29.42
CA SER A 154 -6.57 20.00 30.16
C SER A 154 -6.45 19.23 31.46
N ALA A 155 -7.54 18.93 32.17
CA ALA A 155 -7.53 18.16 33.41
C ALA A 155 -7.10 16.70 33.20
N ILE A 156 -7.38 16.13 32.02
CA ILE A 156 -7.00 14.75 31.68
C ILE A 156 -5.53 14.69 31.26
N PHE A 157 -5.14 15.50 30.27
CA PHE A 157 -3.80 15.40 29.68
C PHE A 157 -2.68 16.04 30.51
N SER A 158 -2.98 16.99 31.40
CA SER A 158 -1.97 17.59 32.29
C SER A 158 -1.40 16.62 33.32
N ILE A 159 -2.13 15.56 33.68
CA ILE A 159 -1.65 14.53 34.59
C ILE A 159 -0.60 13.65 33.90
N GLY A 160 -0.88 13.22 32.68
CA GLY A 160 -0.01 12.32 31.93
C GLY A 160 1.23 13.00 31.32
N SER A 161 1.09 14.25 30.93
CA SER A 161 2.17 14.98 30.22
C SER A 161 2.20 16.45 30.66
N PRO A 162 2.60 16.76 31.91
CA PRO A 162 2.56 18.12 32.48
C PRO A 162 3.46 19.12 31.76
N ASP A 163 4.53 18.65 31.11
CA ASP A 163 5.44 19.47 30.32
C ASP A 163 4.77 20.00 29.04
N LYS A 164 3.83 19.28 28.49
CA LYS A 164 3.15 19.58 27.23
C LYS A 164 1.77 20.22 27.45
N PHE A 165 1.05 19.80 28.47
CA PHE A 165 -0.31 20.24 28.78
C PHE A 165 -0.38 20.92 30.14
N LYS A 166 -0.73 22.20 30.14
CA LYS A 166 -0.96 22.95 31.38
C LYS A 166 -2.43 22.95 31.73
N LEU A 167 -2.74 22.91 33.04
CA LEU A 167 -4.13 22.84 33.54
C LEU A 167 -4.97 24.07 33.12
N GLU A 168 -4.32 25.19 32.83
CA GLU A 168 -4.94 26.46 32.42
C GLU A 168 -5.35 26.51 30.95
N MET A 169 -4.88 25.56 30.12
CA MET A 169 -5.17 25.53 28.68
C MET A 169 -6.67 25.35 28.41
N THR A 170 -7.11 26.04 27.37
CA THR A 170 -8.45 25.81 26.78
C THR A 170 -8.48 24.49 25.99
N ASP A 171 -9.66 23.95 25.77
CA ASP A 171 -9.82 22.71 25.00
C ASP A 171 -9.27 22.87 23.58
N ASP A 172 -9.42 24.03 22.92
CA ASP A 172 -8.87 24.29 21.59
C ASP A 172 -7.32 24.30 21.58
N GLU A 173 -6.70 24.84 22.62
CA GLU A 173 -5.23 24.79 22.78
C GLU A 173 -4.75 23.35 23.02
N VAL A 174 -5.45 22.56 23.84
CA VAL A 174 -5.15 21.14 24.04
C VAL A 174 -5.27 20.38 22.73
N LEU A 175 -6.34 20.59 21.95
CA LEU A 175 -6.53 19.94 20.65
C LEU A 175 -5.43 20.33 19.65
N ALA A 176 -4.95 21.57 19.67
CA ALA A 176 -3.83 22.00 18.83
C ALA A 176 -2.53 21.25 19.20
N VAL A 177 -2.26 21.08 20.52
CA VAL A 177 -1.13 20.30 20.99
C VAL A 177 -1.28 18.82 20.61
N LEU A 178 -2.47 18.23 20.81
CA LEU A 178 -2.74 16.84 20.42
C LEU A 178 -2.51 16.57 18.94
N ARG A 179 -2.91 17.50 18.05
CA ARG A 179 -2.63 17.38 16.60
C ARG A 179 -1.15 17.42 16.30
N LYS A 180 -0.41 18.27 17.00
CA LYS A 180 1.04 18.33 16.87
C LYS A 180 1.69 17.02 17.33
N GLU A 181 1.31 16.54 18.52
CA GLU A 181 1.83 15.26 19.06
C GLU A 181 1.51 14.08 18.15
N ALA A 182 0.31 14.05 17.55
CA ALA A 182 -0.04 13.03 16.56
C ALA A 182 0.84 13.09 15.31
N SER A 183 1.11 14.30 14.80
CA SER A 183 2.03 14.46 13.65
C SER A 183 3.44 14.03 14.01
N ASP A 184 3.96 14.46 15.17
CA ASP A 184 5.29 14.12 15.66
C ASP A 184 5.41 12.60 15.92
N ALA A 185 4.36 11.95 16.42
CA ALA A 185 4.32 10.51 16.62
C ALA A 185 4.39 9.74 15.29
N ILE A 186 3.69 10.19 14.25
CA ILE A 186 3.74 9.58 12.92
C ILE A 186 5.14 9.74 12.31
N ASP A 187 5.75 10.93 12.40
CA ASP A 187 7.08 11.20 11.88
C ASP A 187 8.16 10.38 12.62
N ASN A 188 8.02 10.22 13.94
CA ASN A 188 8.90 9.36 14.74
C ASN A 188 8.70 7.88 14.37
N THR A 189 7.46 7.44 14.15
CA THR A 189 7.15 6.08 13.71
C THR A 189 7.77 5.79 12.34
N GLU A 190 7.69 6.70 11.37
CA GLU A 190 8.36 6.56 10.08
C GLU A 190 9.87 6.36 10.25
N ASN A 191 10.52 7.19 11.08
CA ASN A 191 11.96 7.10 11.34
C ASN A 191 12.36 5.77 12.01
N ILE A 192 11.55 5.28 12.95
CA ILE A 192 11.78 4.00 13.63
C ILE A 192 11.62 2.84 12.65
N ILE A 193 10.54 2.84 11.86
CA ILE A 193 10.28 1.84 10.82
C ILE A 193 11.44 1.80 9.83
N ARG A 194 11.93 2.96 9.36
CA ARG A 194 13.08 3.04 8.46
C ARG A 194 14.34 2.39 9.07
N LYS A 195 14.64 2.70 10.33
CA LYS A 195 15.76 2.07 11.06
C LYS A 195 15.60 0.56 11.20
N ARG A 196 14.37 0.06 11.44
CA ARG A 196 14.10 -1.38 11.53
C ARG A 196 14.34 -2.07 10.21
N ILE A 197 13.88 -1.45 9.11
CA ILE A 197 14.01 -1.99 7.76
C ILE A 197 15.47 -2.03 7.31
N ASP A 198 16.26 -1.00 7.64
CA ASP A 198 17.69 -0.95 7.29
C ASP A 198 18.47 -2.14 7.84
N GLN A 199 18.02 -2.73 8.95
CA GLN A 199 18.64 -3.90 9.57
C GLN A 199 18.33 -5.23 8.87
N PHE A 200 17.25 -5.29 8.09
CA PHE A 200 16.95 -6.49 7.29
C PHE A 200 17.80 -6.59 6.02
N GLY A 201 18.66 -5.61 5.75
CA GLY A 201 19.51 -5.60 4.55
C GLY A 201 18.73 -5.49 3.24
N VAL A 202 17.51 -4.95 3.30
CA VAL A 202 16.67 -4.76 2.11
C VAL A 202 17.30 -3.77 1.17
N ALA A 203 17.52 -4.18 -0.06
CA ALA A 203 18.00 -3.28 -1.10
C ALA A 203 16.89 -2.28 -1.48
N GLN A 204 17.11 -1.00 -1.19
CA GLN A 204 16.25 0.12 -1.61
C GLN A 204 14.80 0.05 -1.04
N PRO A 205 14.61 0.00 0.28
CA PRO A 205 13.29 0.09 0.85
C PRO A 205 12.70 1.47 0.58
N ASN A 206 11.41 1.51 0.27
CA ASN A 206 10.67 2.76 0.12
C ASN A 206 9.74 2.92 1.32
N VAL A 207 9.99 3.93 2.15
CA VAL A 207 9.16 4.25 3.31
C VAL A 207 8.63 5.66 3.14
N GLN A 208 7.32 5.80 3.05
CA GLN A 208 6.67 7.08 2.78
C GLN A 208 5.44 7.28 3.67
N LYS A 209 5.37 8.43 4.33
CA LYS A 209 4.15 8.91 4.97
C LYS A 209 3.13 9.31 3.91
N GLN A 210 1.90 8.85 4.01
CA GLN A 210 0.81 9.32 3.17
C GLN A 210 0.41 10.73 3.57
N ALA A 211 0.23 11.59 2.59
CA ALA A 211 -0.25 12.95 2.81
C ALA A 211 -1.68 12.91 3.39
N LEU A 212 -1.94 13.72 4.42
CA LEU A 212 -3.25 13.88 5.05
C LEU A 212 -3.82 12.64 5.80
N SER A 213 -2.99 11.63 6.07
CA SER A 213 -3.40 10.44 6.83
C SER A 213 -2.37 10.07 7.91
N ASN A 214 -2.77 9.23 8.85
CA ASN A 214 -1.89 8.65 9.88
C ASN A 214 -1.22 7.35 9.40
N ARG A 215 -1.00 7.19 8.09
CA ARG A 215 -0.51 5.97 7.45
C ARG A 215 0.90 6.13 6.91
N ILE A 216 1.65 5.03 6.97
CA ILE A 216 3.01 4.90 6.46
C ILE A 216 3.03 3.71 5.51
N VAL A 217 3.36 3.95 4.24
CA VAL A 217 3.55 2.90 3.23
C VAL A 217 4.99 2.45 3.26
N VAL A 218 5.19 1.15 3.33
CA VAL A 218 6.49 0.48 3.37
C VAL A 218 6.55 -0.52 2.24
N GLU A 219 7.41 -0.28 1.25
CA GLU A 219 7.64 -1.20 0.13
C GLU A 219 9.02 -1.83 0.28
N LEU A 220 9.07 -3.15 0.23
CA LEU A 220 10.26 -3.97 0.47
C LEU A 220 10.48 -4.93 -0.70
N PRO A 221 11.10 -4.46 -1.79
CA PRO A 221 11.35 -5.31 -2.96
C PRO A 221 12.33 -6.44 -2.66
N GLY A 222 12.04 -7.63 -3.19
CA GLY A 222 12.94 -8.79 -3.14
C GLY A 222 12.93 -9.56 -1.82
N ILE A 223 12.02 -9.27 -0.90
CA ILE A 223 11.87 -10.01 0.36
C ILE A 223 11.05 -11.27 0.14
N LYS A 224 11.46 -12.36 0.82
CA LYS A 224 10.78 -13.67 0.80
C LYS A 224 10.08 -14.02 2.11
N ASP A 225 10.55 -13.51 3.26
CA ASP A 225 9.99 -13.79 4.58
C ASP A 225 9.08 -12.66 5.05
N ASP A 226 7.86 -12.64 4.52
CA ASP A 226 6.86 -11.63 4.81
C ASP A 226 6.27 -11.72 6.23
N ALA A 227 6.18 -12.91 6.81
CA ALA A 227 5.65 -13.13 8.14
C ALA A 227 6.57 -12.54 9.22
N ARG A 228 7.88 -12.82 9.13
CA ARG A 228 8.91 -12.28 10.04
C ARG A 228 8.93 -10.76 10.03
N ILE A 229 8.90 -10.16 8.84
CA ILE A 229 8.95 -8.70 8.70
C ILE A 229 7.65 -8.06 9.19
N SER A 230 6.50 -8.62 8.85
CA SER A 230 5.21 -8.15 9.35
C SER A 230 5.16 -8.13 10.87
N LYS A 231 5.69 -9.18 11.53
CA LYS A 231 5.79 -9.26 12.98
C LYS A 231 6.70 -8.15 13.54
N ASN A 232 7.87 -7.95 12.95
CA ASN A 232 8.83 -6.93 13.41
C ASN A 232 8.31 -5.49 13.20
N LEU A 233 7.59 -5.23 12.13
CA LEU A 233 7.03 -3.89 11.87
C LEU A 233 5.82 -3.58 12.76
N LYS A 234 5.01 -4.58 13.13
CA LYS A 234 3.87 -4.42 14.06
C LYS A 234 4.34 -4.25 15.51
N SER A 235 5.44 -4.88 15.91
CA SER A 235 5.93 -4.84 17.29
C SER A 235 6.13 -3.41 17.77
N THR A 236 5.56 -3.05 18.90
CA THR A 236 5.82 -1.73 19.49
C THR A 236 7.24 -1.64 20.02
N ALA A 237 7.88 -2.79 20.27
CA ALA A 237 9.19 -2.93 20.89
C ALA A 237 9.32 -2.12 22.20
N ASN A 238 8.22 -2.07 22.96
CA ASN A 238 8.19 -1.42 24.25
C ASN A 238 8.89 -2.34 25.27
N LEU A 239 10.19 -2.14 25.42
CA LEU A 239 10.99 -2.90 26.39
C LEU A 239 10.80 -2.31 27.77
N GLU A 240 10.51 -3.18 28.74
CA GLU A 240 10.29 -2.86 30.14
C GLU A 240 11.09 -3.79 31.03
N PHE A 241 11.67 -3.25 32.12
CA PHE A 241 12.36 -4.04 33.12
C PHE A 241 11.59 -3.98 34.45
N TRP A 242 11.19 -5.17 34.92
CA TRP A 242 10.35 -5.31 36.08
C TRP A 242 10.98 -6.23 37.15
N ASN A 243 10.78 -5.88 38.40
CA ASN A 243 11.00 -6.82 39.48
C ASN A 243 9.99 -7.97 39.41
N THR A 244 10.32 -9.15 39.93
CA THR A 244 9.43 -10.30 39.95
C THR A 244 9.01 -10.67 41.35
N TYR A 245 7.87 -11.34 41.45
CA TYR A 245 7.54 -12.13 42.63
C TYR A 245 8.24 -13.50 42.59
N PHE A 246 8.54 -14.08 43.72
CA PHE A 246 8.83 -15.52 43.80
C PHE A 246 7.52 -16.30 43.73
N ASN A 247 7.57 -17.49 43.13
CA ASN A 247 6.43 -18.40 43.08
C ASN A 247 5.88 -18.76 44.49
N ALA A 248 6.73 -18.79 45.52
CA ALA A 248 6.33 -18.97 46.92
C ALA A 248 5.40 -17.85 47.43
N GLU A 249 5.67 -16.61 47.01
CA GLU A 249 4.92 -15.44 47.50
C GLU A 249 3.49 -15.36 46.92
N VAL A 250 3.29 -15.95 45.76
CA VAL A 250 2.01 -15.92 45.02
C VAL A 250 1.24 -17.25 45.12
N ALA A 251 1.87 -18.31 45.56
CA ALA A 251 1.30 -19.66 45.59
C ALA A 251 -0.07 -19.72 46.30
N GLN A 252 -0.15 -19.16 47.53
CA GLN A 252 -1.38 -19.22 48.31
C GLN A 252 -2.50 -18.39 47.66
N ALA A 253 -2.18 -17.25 47.03
CA ALA A 253 -3.17 -16.44 46.34
C ALA A 253 -3.74 -17.15 45.11
N LEU A 254 -2.90 -17.88 44.35
CA LEU A 254 -3.34 -18.71 43.22
C LEU A 254 -4.22 -19.89 43.65
N VAL A 255 -3.89 -20.57 44.79
CA VAL A 255 -4.74 -21.60 45.36
C VAL A 255 -6.10 -21.00 45.76
N ASN A 256 -6.11 -19.92 46.50
CA ASN A 256 -7.33 -19.27 46.93
C ASN A 256 -8.19 -18.80 45.73
N LEU A 257 -7.57 -18.34 44.65
CA LEU A 257 -8.27 -17.99 43.42
C LEU A 257 -8.90 -19.23 42.74
N ASN A 258 -8.12 -20.33 42.60
CA ASN A 258 -8.64 -21.55 42.03
C ASN A 258 -9.88 -22.06 42.81
N ASP A 259 -9.82 -22.02 44.15
CA ASP A 259 -10.91 -22.44 45.03
C ASP A 259 -12.13 -21.54 44.91
N ALA A 260 -11.92 -20.21 44.81
CA ALA A 260 -13.00 -19.23 44.61
C ALA A 260 -13.70 -19.45 43.26
N LEU A 261 -12.94 -19.69 42.19
CA LEU A 261 -13.49 -20.02 40.87
C LEU A 261 -14.24 -21.35 40.89
N GLY A 262 -13.69 -22.38 41.57
CA GLY A 262 -14.33 -23.67 41.73
C GLY A 262 -15.68 -23.56 42.48
N LYS A 263 -15.73 -22.82 43.58
CA LYS A 263 -16.95 -22.54 44.32
C LYS A 263 -18.02 -21.80 43.50
N LYS A 264 -17.60 -20.94 42.59
CA LYS A 264 -18.50 -20.21 41.69
C LYS A 264 -19.03 -21.11 40.57
N MET A 265 -18.17 -21.97 39.98
CA MET A 265 -18.53 -22.83 38.86
C MET A 265 -19.31 -24.09 39.22
N ALA A 266 -19.05 -24.65 40.40
CA ALA A 266 -19.63 -25.89 40.88
C ALA A 266 -19.84 -25.85 42.40
N PRO A 267 -20.75 -24.96 42.93
CA PRO A 267 -20.96 -24.83 44.37
C PRO A 267 -21.37 -26.13 45.06
N GLU A 268 -22.06 -27.00 44.36
CA GLU A 268 -22.46 -28.33 44.85
C GLU A 268 -21.29 -29.22 45.27
N LEU A 269 -20.15 -29.13 44.59
CA LEU A 269 -18.94 -29.93 44.91
C LEU A 269 -18.22 -29.44 46.16
N TRP A 270 -18.56 -28.20 46.60
CA TRP A 270 -18.04 -27.56 47.82
C TRP A 270 -19.01 -27.62 48.99
N GLY A 271 -20.19 -28.30 48.83
CA GLY A 271 -21.23 -28.36 49.87
C GLY A 271 -22.00 -27.02 50.08
N ILE A 272 -21.97 -26.14 49.08
CA ILE A 272 -22.66 -24.86 49.10
C ILE A 272 -24.02 -25.07 48.44
N SER A 273 -25.12 -24.94 49.23
CA SER A 273 -26.48 -24.96 48.66
C SER A 273 -26.74 -23.69 47.86
N SER A 274 -27.15 -23.82 46.59
CA SER A 274 -27.68 -22.70 45.83
C SER A 274 -29.02 -22.23 46.41
N VAL A 275 -29.02 -21.13 47.08
CA VAL A 275 -30.27 -20.48 47.61
C VAL A 275 -30.96 -19.83 46.41
N ALA A 276 -31.81 -20.63 45.74
CA ALA A 276 -32.83 -20.10 44.83
C ALA A 276 -33.97 -21.12 44.63
N ASP A 277 -34.68 -21.49 45.69
CA ASP A 277 -36.09 -21.93 45.57
C ASP A 277 -36.85 -21.71 46.90
N THR A 278 -37.45 -20.54 47.08
CA THR A 278 -38.22 -20.20 48.27
C THR A 278 -39.68 -20.70 48.22
N THR A 279 -39.96 -21.84 47.57
CA THR A 279 -41.34 -22.35 47.43
C THR A 279 -41.53 -23.81 47.84
N ARG A 280 -40.62 -24.44 48.62
CA ARG A 280 -40.88 -25.77 49.23
C ARG A 280 -40.60 -25.76 50.75
N LYS A 281 -41.66 -25.67 51.53
CA LYS A 281 -41.68 -26.11 52.91
C LYS A 281 -41.71 -27.65 52.91
N ASP A 282 -40.55 -28.28 53.00
CA ASP A 282 -40.43 -29.60 53.57
C ASP A 282 -39.07 -29.73 54.25
N SER A 283 -39.14 -29.90 55.55
CA SER A 283 -38.03 -29.92 56.49
C SER A 283 -37.42 -31.32 56.61
N THR A 284 -36.63 -31.75 55.61
CA THR A 284 -35.68 -32.89 55.78
C THR A 284 -34.65 -32.87 54.61
N ALA A 285 -34.10 -31.70 54.27
CA ALA A 285 -32.95 -31.68 53.37
C ALA A 285 -31.65 -31.78 54.19
N VAL A 286 -30.99 -32.92 54.13
CA VAL A 286 -29.61 -33.09 54.58
C VAL A 286 -28.75 -32.11 53.75
N ALA A 287 -28.00 -31.27 54.45
CA ALA A 287 -27.05 -30.36 53.81
C ALA A 287 -26.11 -31.19 52.90
N PRO A 288 -25.90 -30.74 51.64
CA PRO A 288 -24.98 -31.47 50.75
C PRO A 288 -23.59 -31.47 51.40
N THR A 289 -23.10 -32.64 51.78
CA THR A 289 -21.72 -32.88 52.23
C THR A 289 -20.85 -32.83 51.00
N ALA A 290 -19.75 -32.05 51.02
CA ALA A 290 -18.75 -32.01 49.96
C ALA A 290 -18.27 -33.46 49.65
N LYS A 291 -18.29 -33.89 48.41
CA LYS A 291 -17.74 -35.19 48.01
C LYS A 291 -16.23 -35.21 48.25
N PRO A 292 -15.68 -36.27 48.86
CA PRO A 292 -14.25 -36.46 48.98
C PRO A 292 -13.58 -36.49 47.60
N ASP A 293 -12.36 -35.97 47.50
CA ASP A 293 -11.65 -35.83 46.20
C ASP A 293 -11.37 -37.11 45.47
N ASP A 294 -11.28 -38.22 46.17
CA ASP A 294 -11.10 -39.57 45.66
C ASP A 294 -12.35 -40.16 45.01
N GLN A 295 -13.52 -39.61 45.22
CA GLN A 295 -14.81 -40.01 44.66
C GLN A 295 -15.28 -39.12 43.49
N LEU A 296 -14.51 -38.10 43.11
CA LEU A 296 -14.84 -37.21 42.00
C LEU A 296 -14.44 -37.79 40.66
N THR A 297 -15.33 -37.71 39.68
CA THR A 297 -15.00 -37.97 38.26
C THR A 297 -14.00 -36.92 37.74
N ASP A 298 -13.31 -37.21 36.63
CA ASP A 298 -12.34 -36.30 36.08
C ASP A 298 -12.95 -34.95 35.67
N ASP A 299 -14.22 -34.95 35.20
CA ASP A 299 -14.96 -33.72 34.89
C ASP A 299 -15.33 -32.96 36.15
N GLU A 300 -15.69 -33.63 37.25
CA GLU A 300 -15.95 -32.98 38.54
C GLU A 300 -14.66 -32.39 39.13
N LYS A 301 -13.52 -33.10 39.01
CA LYS A 301 -12.20 -32.56 39.43
C LYS A 301 -11.82 -31.28 38.64
N ARG A 302 -12.08 -31.28 37.33
CA ARG A 302 -11.84 -30.07 36.49
C ARG A 302 -12.73 -28.91 36.91
N LYS A 303 -14.01 -29.14 37.20
CA LYS A 303 -14.94 -28.09 37.69
C LYS A 303 -14.58 -27.60 39.08
N LYS A 304 -14.06 -28.46 39.95
CA LYS A 304 -13.60 -28.12 41.29
C LYS A 304 -12.30 -27.30 41.27
N ASN A 305 -11.42 -27.54 40.31
CA ASN A 305 -10.13 -26.89 40.16
C ASN A 305 -9.99 -26.27 38.78
N PRO A 306 -10.81 -25.26 38.39
CA PRO A 306 -10.90 -24.79 37.01
C PRO A 306 -9.59 -24.18 36.49
N LEU A 307 -8.86 -23.42 37.32
CA LEU A 307 -7.59 -22.82 36.93
C LEU A 307 -6.49 -23.88 36.75
N PHE A 308 -6.36 -24.79 37.73
CA PHE A 308 -5.30 -25.80 37.72
C PHE A 308 -5.60 -27.01 36.78
N ALA A 309 -6.84 -27.12 36.30
CA ALA A 309 -7.17 -28.06 35.23
C ALA A 309 -6.61 -27.61 33.86
N LEU A 310 -6.40 -26.30 33.66
CA LEU A 310 -5.87 -25.72 32.41
C LEU A 310 -4.39 -25.32 32.52
N MET A 311 -3.90 -25.06 33.74
CA MET A 311 -2.55 -24.62 34.05
C MET A 311 -1.91 -25.52 35.10
N GLN A 312 -0.70 -25.96 34.87
CA GLN A 312 0.12 -26.68 35.86
C GLN A 312 0.84 -25.63 36.75
N PRO A 313 0.46 -25.48 38.03
CA PRO A 313 1.13 -24.58 38.94
C PRO A 313 2.54 -25.06 39.32
N ILE A 314 3.46 -24.13 39.51
CA ILE A 314 4.83 -24.38 39.94
C ILE A 314 4.99 -23.86 41.35
N PHE A 315 4.86 -24.74 42.33
CA PHE A 315 5.05 -24.42 43.75
C PHE A 315 6.43 -24.89 44.22
N PRO A 316 7.21 -24.04 44.93
CA PRO A 316 8.51 -24.46 45.44
C PRO A 316 8.35 -25.44 46.59
N LYS A 317 9.19 -26.48 46.62
CA LYS A 317 9.26 -27.44 47.72
C LYS A 317 10.21 -26.98 48.81
N ASP A 318 11.19 -26.14 48.47
CA ASP A 318 12.19 -25.60 49.37
C ASP A 318 12.72 -24.24 48.84
N ALA A 319 13.59 -23.57 49.59
CA ALA A 319 14.17 -22.27 49.25
C ALA A 319 15.10 -22.27 48.03
N THR A 320 15.48 -23.45 47.51
CA THR A 320 16.32 -23.56 46.30
C THR A 320 15.52 -23.55 45.01
N GLN A 321 14.18 -23.67 45.10
CA GLN A 321 13.27 -23.73 43.97
C GLN A 321 12.49 -22.41 43.78
N LEU A 322 13.00 -21.31 44.32
CA LEU A 322 12.43 -19.98 44.11
C LEU A 322 12.59 -19.55 42.64
N SER A 323 11.50 -19.17 42.00
CA SER A 323 11.47 -18.79 40.59
C SER A 323 10.41 -17.70 40.38
N ALA A 324 10.60 -16.92 39.32
CA ALA A 324 9.57 -16.00 38.86
C ALA A 324 8.41 -16.69 38.11
N VAL A 325 8.59 -17.98 37.72
CA VAL A 325 7.57 -18.75 37.01
C VAL A 325 6.61 -19.37 38.02
N VAL A 326 5.32 -19.10 37.91
CA VAL A 326 4.25 -19.53 38.81
C VAL A 326 3.40 -20.68 38.23
N GLY A 327 3.50 -20.91 36.89
CA GLY A 327 2.77 -22.01 36.25
C GLY A 327 3.18 -22.18 34.80
N GLN A 328 2.68 -23.24 34.18
CA GLN A 328 2.85 -23.55 32.75
C GLN A 328 1.54 -24.03 32.16
N ALA A 329 1.23 -23.66 30.91
CA ALA A 329 0.03 -24.11 30.24
C ALA A 329 0.22 -24.20 28.72
N SER A 330 -0.61 -25.03 28.07
CA SER A 330 -0.69 -25.05 26.61
C SER A 330 -1.11 -23.68 26.06
N VAL A 331 -0.53 -23.27 24.96
CA VAL A 331 -0.89 -22.01 24.24
C VAL A 331 -2.39 -21.94 23.95
N SER A 332 -3.03 -23.10 23.63
CA SER A 332 -4.48 -23.17 23.38
C SER A 332 -5.34 -22.81 24.61
N ASN A 333 -4.79 -22.91 25.82
CA ASN A 333 -5.53 -22.63 27.06
C ASN A 333 -5.31 -21.18 27.57
N GLN A 334 -4.42 -20.41 26.97
CA GLN A 334 -4.04 -19.09 27.47
C GLN A 334 -5.24 -18.13 27.57
N ASP A 335 -6.14 -18.10 26.57
CA ASP A 335 -7.30 -17.21 26.57
C ASP A 335 -8.27 -17.56 27.71
N ALA A 336 -8.53 -18.83 27.96
CA ALA A 336 -9.37 -19.28 29.05
C ALA A 336 -8.76 -18.91 30.42
N ILE A 337 -7.45 -19.12 30.58
CA ILE A 337 -6.72 -18.76 31.81
C ILE A 337 -6.74 -17.23 31.99
N ASN A 338 -6.46 -16.45 30.94
CA ASN A 338 -6.49 -15.00 31.00
C ASN A 338 -7.89 -14.46 31.40
N ALA A 339 -8.97 -15.08 30.92
CA ALA A 339 -10.33 -14.74 31.31
C ALA A 339 -10.56 -14.97 32.82
N MET A 340 -10.04 -16.09 33.38
CA MET A 340 -10.11 -16.37 34.79
C MET A 340 -9.27 -15.40 35.64
N LEU A 341 -8.07 -15.04 35.19
CA LEU A 341 -7.17 -14.11 35.87
C LEU A 341 -7.67 -12.65 35.85
N ARG A 342 -8.56 -12.29 34.92
CA ARG A 342 -9.22 -10.98 34.85
C ARG A 342 -10.56 -10.92 35.57
N SER A 343 -11.04 -12.05 36.15
CA SER A 343 -12.33 -12.11 36.85
C SER A 343 -12.38 -11.18 38.07
N THR A 344 -13.60 -10.90 38.54
CA THR A 344 -13.83 -10.10 39.76
C THR A 344 -13.21 -10.79 41.00
N GLU A 345 -13.24 -12.11 41.04
CA GLU A 345 -12.65 -12.91 42.08
C GLU A 345 -11.12 -12.76 42.10
N ALA A 346 -10.50 -12.81 40.92
CA ALA A 346 -9.05 -12.60 40.82
C ALA A 346 -8.61 -11.23 41.31
N LYS A 347 -9.37 -10.17 40.98
CA LYS A 347 -9.08 -8.79 41.44
C LYS A 347 -9.19 -8.62 42.94
N SER A 348 -9.96 -9.45 43.64
CA SER A 348 -10.14 -9.38 45.09
C SER A 348 -9.16 -10.23 45.89
N ILE A 349 -8.55 -11.28 45.27
CA ILE A 349 -7.71 -12.26 45.91
C ILE A 349 -6.22 -12.04 45.64
N LEU A 350 -5.89 -11.66 44.38
CA LEU A 350 -4.50 -11.45 43.97
C LEU A 350 -3.98 -10.12 44.52
N PRO A 351 -2.67 -10.03 44.84
CA PRO A 351 -2.06 -8.75 45.25
C PRO A 351 -2.27 -7.67 44.19
N GLY A 352 -2.55 -6.44 44.61
CA GLY A 352 -2.83 -5.33 43.69
C GLY A 352 -1.66 -4.92 42.79
N ASP A 353 -0.43 -5.20 43.23
CA ASP A 353 0.83 -4.97 42.52
C ASP A 353 1.33 -6.18 41.74
N LEU A 354 0.54 -7.29 41.68
CA LEU A 354 0.86 -8.46 40.89
C LEU A 354 0.33 -8.34 39.45
N ARG A 355 1.21 -8.54 38.50
CA ARG A 355 0.88 -8.66 37.07
C ARG A 355 1.36 -10.01 36.56
N LEU A 356 0.46 -10.81 36.01
CA LEU A 356 0.80 -12.13 35.46
C LEU A 356 0.96 -12.03 33.94
N LEU A 357 2.15 -12.39 33.42
CA LEU A 357 2.50 -12.29 32.00
C LEU A 357 3.03 -13.63 31.47
N TRP A 358 2.68 -13.93 30.22
CA TRP A 358 3.18 -15.14 29.54
C TRP A 358 4.60 -14.97 29.02
N GLY A 359 5.36 -16.04 28.98
CA GLY A 359 6.64 -16.10 28.30
C GLY A 359 6.49 -15.99 26.79
N ALA A 360 7.41 -15.27 26.14
CA ALA A 360 7.44 -15.11 24.69
C ALA A 360 7.73 -16.41 23.93
N LYS A 361 8.34 -17.40 24.60
CA LYS A 361 8.67 -18.72 24.04
C LYS A 361 7.72 -19.78 24.58
N ALA A 362 7.19 -20.58 23.66
CA ALA A 362 6.46 -21.80 23.99
C ALA A 362 7.31 -23.01 23.59
N GLU A 363 7.79 -23.79 24.56
CA GLU A 363 8.51 -25.02 24.30
C GLU A 363 7.49 -26.16 24.11
N GLN A 364 7.54 -26.79 22.95
CA GLN A 364 6.59 -27.87 22.59
C GLN A 364 5.09 -27.48 22.76
N GLY A 365 4.76 -26.20 22.51
CA GLY A 365 3.40 -25.70 22.66
C GLY A 365 2.98 -25.37 24.10
N VAL A 366 3.92 -25.35 25.06
CA VAL A 366 3.70 -24.99 26.46
C VAL A 366 4.42 -23.70 26.79
N ALA A 367 3.67 -22.71 27.28
CA ALA A 367 4.20 -21.43 27.71
C ALA A 367 4.26 -21.30 29.23
N ALA A 368 5.28 -20.63 29.75
CA ALA A 368 5.44 -20.31 31.16
C ALA A 368 4.69 -19.02 31.54
N LEU A 369 4.08 -19.00 32.74
CA LEU A 369 3.42 -17.82 33.31
C LEU A 369 4.31 -17.22 34.40
N TYR A 370 4.67 -15.96 34.25
CA TYR A 370 5.55 -15.21 35.15
C TYR A 370 4.78 -14.26 36.06
N ALA A 371 5.25 -14.11 37.30
CA ALA A 371 4.70 -13.18 38.28
C ALA A 371 5.56 -11.91 38.34
N ILE A 372 5.07 -10.84 37.81
CA ILE A 372 5.72 -9.52 37.77
C ILE A 372 5.25 -8.69 38.96
N LYS A 373 6.17 -7.98 39.62
CA LYS A 373 5.90 -7.09 40.75
C LYS A 373 5.96 -5.64 40.27
N THR A 374 4.84 -4.91 40.40
CA THR A 374 4.76 -3.48 40.08
C THR A 374 5.05 -2.66 41.34
N GLU A 375 5.57 -1.43 41.20
CA GLU A 375 6.03 -0.64 42.36
C GLU A 375 4.90 0.07 43.12
N ASP A 376 3.75 0.31 42.48
CA ASP A 376 2.60 0.97 43.07
C ASP A 376 1.36 0.09 43.06
N PRO A 377 0.97 -0.49 44.20
CA PRO A 377 -0.24 -1.35 44.30
C PRO A 377 -1.55 -0.60 44.05
N ASN A 378 -1.58 0.71 44.14
CA ASN A 378 -2.77 1.51 43.92
C ASN A 378 -2.87 2.11 42.51
N SER A 379 -1.77 2.03 41.74
CA SER A 379 -1.71 2.52 40.38
C SER A 379 -2.09 1.40 39.41
N LYS A 380 -3.24 1.54 38.77
CA LYS A 380 -3.65 0.63 37.67
C LYS A 380 -2.65 0.66 36.50
N ASN A 381 -1.74 1.62 36.47
CA ASN A 381 -0.81 1.92 35.41
C ASN A 381 0.61 2.08 35.98
N ALA A 382 1.09 1.04 36.68
CA ALA A 382 2.45 1.04 37.21
C ALA A 382 3.46 1.19 36.07
N LYS A 383 4.37 2.18 36.22
CA LYS A 383 5.44 2.44 35.27
C LYS A 383 6.65 1.55 35.60
N PRO A 384 7.32 0.97 34.58
CA PRO A 384 8.56 0.29 34.80
C PRO A 384 9.68 1.29 35.20
N ARG A 385 10.58 0.85 36.03
CA ARG A 385 11.74 1.70 36.46
C ARG A 385 12.66 1.99 35.28
N LEU A 386 12.83 1.01 34.39
CA LEU A 386 13.63 1.12 33.17
C LEU A 386 12.84 0.71 31.95
N THR A 387 13.04 1.43 30.87
CA THR A 387 12.37 1.20 29.57
C THR A 387 13.40 1.09 28.44
N GLY A 388 12.96 0.67 27.27
CA GLY A 388 13.78 0.64 26.06
C GLY A 388 14.39 1.99 25.64
N LYS A 389 13.87 3.11 26.15
CA LYS A 389 14.44 4.44 25.93
C LYS A 389 15.85 4.60 26.51
N ASN A 390 16.15 3.83 27.53
CA ASN A 390 17.46 3.84 28.20
C ASN A 390 18.48 2.92 27.51
N ILE A 391 18.10 2.19 26.45
CA ILE A 391 19.01 1.34 25.69
C ILE A 391 19.74 2.20 24.65
N GLN A 392 21.06 2.22 24.72
CA GLN A 392 21.93 2.95 23.81
C GLN A 392 22.36 2.10 22.61
N ASP A 393 22.69 0.82 22.83
CA ASP A 393 23.09 -0.14 21.79
C ASP A 393 22.65 -1.56 22.16
N ALA A 394 22.38 -2.38 21.14
CA ALA A 394 22.07 -3.79 21.29
C ALA A 394 22.65 -4.57 20.11
N ARG A 395 23.24 -5.74 20.36
CA ARG A 395 23.84 -6.59 19.32
C ARG A 395 23.70 -8.07 19.67
N PRO A 396 23.51 -8.93 18.65
CA PRO A 396 23.53 -10.37 18.87
C PRO A 396 25.00 -10.83 19.08
N ASP A 397 25.21 -11.78 19.97
CA ASP A 397 26.52 -12.35 20.24
C ASP A 397 26.35 -13.79 20.76
N PHE A 398 27.48 -14.45 21.05
CA PHE A 398 27.50 -15.74 21.74
C PHE A 398 28.11 -15.57 23.14
N ASP A 399 27.44 -16.13 24.13
CA ASP A 399 28.00 -16.17 25.47
C ASP A 399 29.34 -16.96 25.45
N PRO A 400 30.44 -16.34 25.85
CA PRO A 400 31.76 -16.96 25.77
C PRO A 400 31.91 -18.19 26.70
N THR A 401 31.03 -18.32 27.69
CA THR A 401 31.09 -19.41 28.67
C THR A 401 30.22 -20.58 28.31
N THR A 402 28.96 -20.33 27.88
CA THR A 402 27.97 -21.39 27.56
C THR A 402 27.88 -21.67 26.08
N GLY A 403 28.32 -20.73 25.23
CA GLY A 403 28.14 -20.80 23.77
C GLY A 403 26.72 -20.57 23.31
N ASP A 404 25.82 -20.10 24.17
CA ASP A 404 24.43 -19.79 23.86
C ASP A 404 24.35 -18.48 23.07
N VAL A 405 23.33 -18.38 22.23
CA VAL A 405 23.01 -17.15 21.53
C VAL A 405 22.43 -16.13 22.51
N VAL A 406 22.96 -14.92 22.50
CA VAL A 406 22.57 -13.83 23.40
C VAL A 406 22.39 -12.52 22.65
N VAL A 407 21.63 -11.62 23.23
CA VAL A 407 21.63 -10.20 22.85
C VAL A 407 22.29 -9.41 23.97
N GLU A 408 23.48 -8.89 23.66
CA GLU A 408 24.13 -7.91 24.54
C GLU A 408 23.46 -6.55 24.33
N MET A 409 23.19 -5.86 25.43
CA MET A 409 22.68 -4.48 25.43
C MET A 409 23.48 -3.59 26.38
N SER A 410 23.59 -2.33 26.01
CA SER A 410 24.19 -1.27 26.85
C SER A 410 23.21 -0.12 27.05
N MET A 411 23.19 0.45 28.22
CA MET A 411 22.30 1.52 28.63
C MET A 411 23.01 2.86 28.60
N ASP A 412 22.24 3.95 28.53
CA ASP A 412 22.74 5.30 28.76
C ASP A 412 23.13 5.53 30.23
N LEU A 413 23.63 6.72 30.56
CA LEU A 413 24.12 7.02 31.91
C LEU A 413 23.01 6.93 32.96
N ASP A 414 21.82 7.42 32.65
CA ASP A 414 20.69 7.40 33.58
C ASP A 414 20.15 5.97 33.76
N GLY A 415 20.02 5.22 32.66
CA GLY A 415 19.66 3.81 32.68
C GLY A 415 20.68 2.96 33.44
N ALA A 416 21.97 3.20 33.25
CA ALA A 416 23.01 2.48 33.96
C ALA A 416 22.97 2.72 35.49
N ALA A 417 22.67 3.94 35.94
CA ALA A 417 22.51 4.26 37.36
C ALA A 417 21.30 3.52 37.95
N GLU A 418 20.14 3.52 37.26
CA GLU A 418 18.92 2.84 37.71
C GLU A 418 19.09 1.32 37.67
N TRP A 419 19.74 0.76 36.60
CA TRP A 419 20.05 -0.65 36.48
C TRP A 419 20.95 -1.16 37.62
N ARG A 420 21.94 -0.36 37.98
CA ARG A 420 22.83 -0.62 39.12
C ARG A 420 22.02 -0.76 40.42
N GLU A 421 21.12 0.16 40.70
CA GLU A 421 20.30 0.13 41.90
C GLU A 421 19.32 -1.04 41.93
N MET A 422 18.65 -1.33 40.80
CA MET A 422 17.78 -2.51 40.67
C MET A 422 18.54 -3.81 40.88
N THR A 423 19.71 -3.98 40.23
CA THR A 423 20.51 -5.20 40.36
C THR A 423 21.07 -5.39 41.76
N LYS A 424 21.49 -4.29 42.43
CA LYS A 424 21.94 -4.32 43.82
C LYS A 424 20.85 -4.77 44.78
N GLN A 425 19.63 -4.22 44.67
CA GLN A 425 18.49 -4.59 45.48
C GLN A 425 18.10 -6.06 45.27
N ASN A 426 18.01 -6.53 44.02
CA ASN A 426 17.61 -7.90 43.71
C ASN A 426 18.68 -8.93 44.08
N ALA A 427 19.97 -8.60 43.96
CA ALA A 427 21.06 -9.47 44.40
C ALA A 427 21.02 -9.75 45.92
N GLN A 428 20.64 -8.75 46.74
CA GLN A 428 20.48 -8.86 48.18
C GLN A 428 19.17 -9.59 48.57
N ASP A 429 18.16 -9.62 47.72
CA ASP A 429 16.86 -10.27 47.94
C ASP A 429 16.84 -11.66 47.31
N ASN A 430 17.56 -12.63 47.87
CA ASN A 430 17.64 -14.02 47.43
C ASN A 430 17.89 -14.19 45.91
N ARG A 431 18.68 -13.28 45.31
CA ARG A 431 18.92 -13.24 43.85
C ARG A 431 17.62 -13.15 43.01
N ARG A 432 16.72 -12.28 43.44
CA ARG A 432 15.44 -12.06 42.78
C ARG A 432 15.65 -11.80 41.30
N ALA A 433 14.84 -12.40 40.45
CA ALA A 433 14.90 -12.24 39.00
C ALA A 433 14.39 -10.85 38.60
N ILE A 434 14.97 -10.29 37.53
CA ILE A 434 14.44 -9.13 36.84
C ILE A 434 13.88 -9.62 35.52
N ALA A 435 12.58 -9.41 35.30
CA ALA A 435 11.93 -9.76 34.05
C ALA A 435 12.18 -8.72 32.99
N VAL A 436 12.63 -9.18 31.83
CA VAL A 436 12.73 -8.41 30.60
C VAL A 436 11.46 -8.65 29.81
N VAL A 437 10.58 -7.66 29.80
CA VAL A 437 9.24 -7.72 29.16
C VAL A 437 9.24 -6.87 27.92
N MET A 438 8.69 -7.36 26.83
CA MET A 438 8.49 -6.60 25.61
C MET A 438 7.09 -6.92 25.05
N ASP A 439 6.32 -5.88 24.79
CA ASP A 439 4.95 -5.99 24.27
C ASP A 439 4.06 -6.94 25.12
N SER A 440 4.18 -6.85 26.46
CA SER A 440 3.44 -7.66 27.44
C SER A 440 3.81 -9.15 27.47
N LEU A 441 4.91 -9.56 26.85
CA LEU A 441 5.47 -10.91 26.92
C LEU A 441 6.84 -10.91 27.61
N VAL A 442 7.09 -11.91 28.46
CA VAL A 442 8.39 -12.06 29.14
C VAL A 442 9.37 -12.80 28.23
N TYR A 443 10.41 -12.10 27.78
CA TYR A 443 11.48 -12.68 26.96
C TYR A 443 12.50 -13.47 27.79
N SER A 444 12.84 -12.93 28.97
CA SER A 444 13.69 -13.61 29.94
C SER A 444 13.45 -13.05 31.35
N ALA A 445 13.77 -13.82 32.37
CA ALA A 445 13.74 -13.39 33.76
C ALA A 445 14.96 -13.99 34.51
N PRO A 446 16.19 -13.48 34.23
CA PRO A 446 17.40 -13.98 34.84
C PRO A 446 17.46 -13.59 36.31
N SER A 447 17.96 -14.53 37.17
CA SER A 447 18.26 -14.21 38.54
C SER A 447 19.49 -13.32 38.65
N VAL A 448 19.44 -12.34 39.52
CA VAL A 448 20.53 -11.34 39.69
C VAL A 448 21.51 -11.85 40.71
N ASN A 449 22.76 -12.15 40.27
CA ASN A 449 23.79 -12.69 41.16
C ASN A 449 24.53 -11.57 41.89
N GLU A 450 24.78 -10.44 41.27
CA GLU A 450 25.53 -9.32 41.79
C GLU A 450 25.10 -7.98 41.22
N GLU A 451 25.53 -6.88 41.83
CA GLU A 451 25.33 -5.51 41.31
C GLU A 451 26.03 -5.36 39.97
N ILE A 452 25.32 -4.76 38.97
CA ILE A 452 25.85 -4.48 37.63
C ILE A 452 26.01 -2.98 37.45
N PRO A 453 27.23 -2.42 37.66
CA PRO A 453 27.43 -0.99 37.69
C PRO A 453 27.53 -0.30 36.32
N ASN A 454 27.72 -1.09 35.23
CA ASN A 454 28.11 -0.56 33.91
C ASN A 454 26.92 -0.44 32.94
N GLY A 455 25.70 -0.73 33.36
CA GLY A 455 24.54 -0.71 32.49
C GLY A 455 24.60 -1.69 31.30
N ARG A 456 25.49 -2.70 31.40
CA ARG A 456 25.56 -3.80 30.40
C ARG A 456 24.72 -4.96 30.88
N SER A 457 23.90 -5.51 29.99
CA SER A 457 23.05 -6.67 30.31
C SER A 457 22.93 -7.58 29.11
N VAL A 458 22.54 -8.82 29.37
CA VAL A 458 22.45 -9.86 28.34
C VAL A 458 21.08 -10.53 28.42
N ILE A 459 20.44 -10.68 27.27
CA ILE A 459 19.23 -11.49 27.11
C ILE A 459 19.62 -12.82 26.48
N THR A 460 19.45 -13.92 27.19
CA THR A 460 19.84 -15.26 26.73
C THR A 460 18.68 -15.97 26.02
N PHE A 461 18.97 -16.60 24.89
CA PHE A 461 17.98 -17.38 24.13
C PHE A 461 17.86 -18.84 24.58
N GLY A 462 18.69 -19.29 25.49
CA GLY A 462 18.71 -20.66 26.04
C GLY A 462 19.35 -21.70 25.10
N THR A 463 19.47 -22.92 25.58
CA THR A 463 20.09 -24.06 24.87
C THR A 463 19.09 -24.74 23.92
N GLY A 464 18.78 -24.14 22.76
CA GLY A 464 17.91 -24.74 21.75
C GLY A 464 18.69 -25.52 20.68
N ALA A 465 18.04 -26.48 20.02
CA ALA A 465 18.69 -27.35 19.01
C ALA A 465 19.06 -26.61 17.69
N ASP A 466 18.44 -25.48 17.38
CA ASP A 466 18.62 -24.72 16.13
C ASP A 466 19.27 -23.35 16.42
N ARG A 467 20.60 -23.35 16.45
CA ARG A 467 21.39 -22.12 16.70
C ARG A 467 21.23 -21.04 15.61
N ASP A 468 21.04 -21.44 14.37
CA ASP A 468 20.87 -20.50 13.24
C ASP A 468 19.55 -19.72 13.38
N LYS A 469 18.48 -20.41 13.76
CA LYS A 469 17.19 -19.80 14.04
C LYS A 469 17.25 -18.85 15.25
N GLN A 470 17.92 -19.27 16.32
CA GLN A 470 18.12 -18.43 17.52
C GLN A 470 18.95 -17.18 17.19
N MET A 471 19.97 -17.30 16.35
CA MET A 471 20.75 -16.14 15.90
C MET A 471 19.92 -15.14 15.10
N ILE A 472 19.02 -15.62 14.23
CA ILE A 472 18.09 -14.77 13.49
C ILE A 472 17.14 -14.04 14.45
N GLU A 473 16.58 -14.75 15.43
CA GLU A 473 15.71 -14.15 16.44
C GLU A 473 16.46 -13.12 17.31
N ALA A 474 17.73 -13.39 17.65
CA ALA A 474 18.58 -12.46 18.38
C ALA A 474 18.91 -11.21 17.55
N GLN A 475 19.16 -11.36 16.25
CA GLN A 475 19.36 -10.24 15.34
C GLN A 475 18.11 -9.35 15.27
N ASP A 476 16.92 -9.96 15.14
CA ASP A 476 15.66 -9.24 15.09
C ASP A 476 15.40 -8.48 16.40
N LEU A 477 15.63 -9.12 17.55
CA LEU A 477 15.46 -8.48 18.85
C LEU A 477 16.46 -7.33 19.05
N ALA A 478 17.74 -7.54 18.76
CA ALA A 478 18.75 -6.50 18.84
C ALA A 478 18.39 -5.31 17.95
N GLY A 479 17.90 -5.59 16.77
CA GLY A 479 17.40 -4.61 15.85
C GLY A 479 16.23 -3.78 16.37
N LEU A 480 15.22 -4.43 16.92
CA LEU A 480 14.08 -3.76 17.53
C LEU A 480 14.51 -2.85 18.69
N LEU A 481 15.41 -3.33 19.55
CA LEU A 481 15.94 -2.56 20.69
C LEU A 481 16.72 -1.34 20.23
N LYS A 482 17.57 -1.49 19.22
CA LYS A 482 18.38 -0.39 18.67
C LYS A 482 17.57 0.66 17.91
N ALA A 483 16.52 0.24 17.21
CA ALA A 483 15.61 1.14 16.49
C ALA A 483 14.73 1.95 17.44
N GLY A 484 14.41 1.39 18.61
CA GLY A 484 13.56 1.98 19.62
C GLY A 484 12.08 1.62 19.52
N SER A 485 11.32 2.01 20.55
CA SER A 485 9.88 1.74 20.65
C SER A 485 9.04 2.70 19.82
N LEU A 486 7.95 2.20 19.23
CA LEU A 486 6.96 3.03 18.58
C LEU A 486 6.21 3.90 19.60
N PRO A 487 5.95 5.18 19.30
CA PRO A 487 5.21 6.08 20.20
C PRO A 487 3.74 5.67 20.38
N ALA A 488 3.19 4.96 19.40
CA ALA A 488 1.88 4.33 19.46
C ALA A 488 1.89 3.03 18.64
N PRO A 489 1.01 2.05 18.95
CA PRO A 489 0.88 0.84 18.16
C PRO A 489 0.57 1.15 16.70
N ALA A 490 1.15 0.38 15.79
CA ALA A 490 0.87 0.47 14.36
C ALA A 490 0.18 -0.81 13.89
N LYS A 491 -0.95 -0.64 13.16
CA LYS A 491 -1.75 -1.74 12.60
C LYS A 491 -1.47 -1.84 11.10
N ILE A 492 -1.33 -3.05 10.57
CA ILE A 492 -1.30 -3.28 9.12
C ILE A 492 -2.74 -3.22 8.59
N VAL A 493 -3.02 -2.22 7.76
CA VAL A 493 -4.34 -1.99 7.13
C VAL A 493 -4.37 -2.42 5.67
N ASP A 494 -3.18 -2.59 5.07
CA ASP A 494 -3.02 -3.05 3.69
C ASP A 494 -1.73 -3.86 3.59
N LYS A 495 -1.78 -5.00 2.94
CA LYS A 495 -0.62 -5.90 2.75
C LYS A 495 -0.68 -6.54 1.38
N VAL A 496 0.37 -6.34 0.60
CA VAL A 496 0.58 -6.95 -0.70
C VAL A 496 1.85 -7.80 -0.64
N VAL A 497 1.76 -9.05 -1.01
CA VAL A 497 2.91 -9.95 -1.16
C VAL A 497 2.93 -10.47 -2.59
N VAL A 498 4.05 -10.32 -3.25
CA VAL A 498 4.27 -10.79 -4.64
C VAL A 498 5.44 -11.75 -4.63
N GLY A 499 5.20 -12.97 -5.03
CA GLY A 499 6.25 -13.99 -5.15
C GLY A 499 7.29 -13.64 -6.23
N PRO A 500 8.54 -14.05 -6.08
CA PRO A 500 9.61 -13.77 -7.05
C PRO A 500 9.33 -14.32 -8.45
N SER A 501 8.71 -15.50 -8.55
CA SER A 501 8.30 -16.13 -9.81
C SER A 501 7.35 -15.27 -10.63
N LEU A 502 6.36 -14.67 -9.97
CA LEU A 502 5.41 -13.74 -10.60
C LEU A 502 6.09 -12.43 -11.00
N GLY A 503 7.04 -11.92 -10.20
CA GLY A 503 7.83 -10.75 -10.53
C GLY A 503 8.63 -10.94 -11.81
N ASP A 504 9.33 -12.05 -11.97
CA ASP A 504 10.11 -12.39 -13.18
C ASP A 504 9.20 -12.55 -14.41
N GLU A 505 8.06 -13.17 -14.29
CA GLU A 505 7.08 -13.30 -15.37
C GLU A 505 6.54 -11.93 -15.81
N ASN A 506 6.19 -11.08 -14.85
CA ASN A 506 5.73 -9.71 -15.10
C ASN A 506 6.82 -8.85 -15.77
N ILE A 507 8.10 -8.99 -15.37
CA ILE A 507 9.22 -8.31 -16.03
C ILE A 507 9.30 -8.74 -17.50
N LYS A 508 9.30 -10.04 -17.77
CA LYS A 508 9.40 -10.57 -19.13
C LYS A 508 8.24 -10.10 -20.00
N ALA A 509 7.00 -10.28 -19.52
CA ALA A 509 5.81 -9.85 -20.25
C ALA A 509 5.78 -8.32 -20.46
N GLY A 510 6.10 -7.55 -19.42
CA GLY A 510 6.17 -6.09 -19.48
C GLY A 510 7.23 -5.59 -20.46
N LEU A 511 8.44 -6.16 -20.42
CA LEU A 511 9.54 -5.77 -21.32
C LEU A 511 9.24 -6.14 -22.78
N TRP A 512 8.75 -7.34 -23.05
CA TRP A 512 8.42 -7.77 -24.42
C TRP A 512 7.27 -6.95 -24.99
N SER A 513 6.22 -6.68 -24.22
CA SER A 513 5.12 -5.82 -24.66
C SER A 513 5.59 -4.38 -24.93
N PHE A 514 6.48 -3.85 -24.08
CA PHE A 514 7.09 -2.54 -24.26
C PHE A 514 7.91 -2.47 -25.56
N ILE A 515 8.83 -3.43 -25.80
CA ILE A 515 9.65 -3.49 -27.01
C ILE A 515 8.77 -3.62 -28.26
N ALA A 516 7.76 -4.50 -28.21
CA ALA A 516 6.85 -4.69 -29.34
C ALA A 516 6.05 -3.41 -29.64
N ALA A 517 5.50 -2.74 -28.61
CA ALA A 517 4.79 -1.48 -28.78
C ALA A 517 5.69 -0.39 -29.36
N PHE A 518 6.93 -0.30 -28.88
CA PHE A 518 7.91 0.64 -29.39
C PHE A 518 8.19 0.43 -30.88
N ILE A 519 8.46 -0.81 -31.28
CA ILE A 519 8.71 -1.17 -32.70
C ILE A 519 7.49 -0.83 -33.56
N VAL A 520 6.28 -1.18 -33.10
CA VAL A 520 5.04 -0.93 -33.86
C VAL A 520 4.84 0.57 -34.09
N ILE A 521 5.09 1.42 -33.08
CA ILE A 521 5.01 2.89 -33.26
C ILE A 521 6.04 3.38 -34.26
N LEU A 522 7.31 2.94 -34.16
CA LEU A 522 8.37 3.36 -35.06
C LEU A 522 8.01 3.01 -36.51
N LEU A 523 7.52 1.80 -36.74
CA LEU A 523 7.08 1.36 -38.08
C LEU A 523 5.87 2.16 -38.57
N TYR A 524 4.87 2.40 -37.71
CA TYR A 524 3.69 3.18 -38.07
C TYR A 524 4.08 4.61 -38.49
N MET A 525 4.95 5.29 -37.74
CA MET A 525 5.39 6.65 -38.06
C MET A 525 6.16 6.71 -39.37
N MET A 526 7.02 5.75 -39.65
CA MET A 526 7.74 5.66 -40.92
C MET A 526 6.78 5.35 -42.10
N PHE A 527 5.83 4.45 -41.87
CA PHE A 527 4.83 4.09 -42.88
C PHE A 527 3.95 5.28 -43.27
N TYR A 528 3.46 6.03 -42.27
CA TYR A 528 2.51 7.09 -42.50
C TYR A 528 3.17 8.42 -42.91
N TYR A 529 4.23 8.86 -42.22
CA TYR A 529 4.87 10.18 -42.41
C TYR A 529 6.20 10.13 -43.19
N ALA A 530 6.59 8.98 -43.65
CA ALA A 530 7.81 8.78 -44.44
C ALA A 530 9.07 9.40 -43.75
N TRP A 531 9.77 10.31 -44.40
CA TRP A 531 10.99 10.89 -43.82
C TRP A 531 10.73 11.72 -42.55
N ALA A 532 9.64 12.44 -42.48
CA ALA A 532 9.26 13.17 -41.26
C ALA A 532 9.01 12.20 -40.09
N GLY A 533 8.49 10.99 -40.38
CA GLY A 533 8.35 9.91 -39.39
C GLY A 533 9.70 9.49 -38.81
N TRP A 534 10.77 9.44 -39.60
CA TRP A 534 12.10 9.17 -39.06
C TRP A 534 12.56 10.24 -38.04
N ALA A 535 12.28 11.52 -38.30
CA ALA A 535 12.61 12.59 -37.35
C ALA A 535 11.80 12.47 -36.03
N ALA A 536 10.52 12.06 -36.12
CA ALA A 536 9.70 11.78 -34.97
C ALA A 536 10.23 10.56 -34.18
N ASN A 537 10.68 9.52 -34.87
CA ASN A 537 11.25 8.33 -34.25
C ASN A 537 12.53 8.65 -33.45
N VAL A 538 13.42 9.49 -33.97
CA VAL A 538 14.59 9.95 -33.22
C VAL A 538 14.17 10.76 -31.98
N ALA A 539 13.15 11.62 -32.12
CA ALA A 539 12.61 12.35 -30.95
C ALA A 539 11.97 11.42 -29.93
N LEU A 540 11.32 10.34 -30.36
CA LEU A 540 10.72 9.32 -29.48
C LEU A 540 11.80 8.52 -28.72
N VAL A 541 12.88 8.10 -29.40
CA VAL A 541 14.04 7.44 -28.75
C VAL A 541 14.65 8.38 -27.70
N ALA A 542 14.85 9.65 -28.05
CA ALA A 542 15.35 10.65 -27.10
C ALA A 542 14.38 10.88 -25.92
N ASN A 543 13.07 10.87 -26.18
CA ASN A 543 12.06 11.00 -25.13
C ASN A 543 12.17 9.86 -24.12
N LEU A 544 12.20 8.62 -24.59
CA LEU A 544 12.35 7.45 -23.73
C LEU A 544 13.63 7.53 -22.89
N PHE A 545 14.74 7.90 -23.53
CA PHE A 545 16.03 8.04 -22.85
C PHE A 545 15.97 9.09 -21.73
N PHE A 546 15.41 10.27 -22.01
CA PHE A 546 15.26 11.33 -21.00
C PHE A 546 14.23 11.02 -19.93
N LEU A 547 13.15 10.30 -20.26
CA LEU A 547 12.15 9.88 -19.31
C LEU A 547 12.76 8.92 -18.28
N ILE A 548 13.47 7.86 -18.74
CA ILE A 548 14.12 6.91 -17.84
C ILE A 548 15.19 7.61 -16.99
N GLY A 549 15.99 8.50 -17.61
CA GLY A 549 16.99 9.28 -16.88
C GLY A 549 16.40 10.19 -15.82
N ALA A 550 15.28 10.85 -16.11
CA ALA A 550 14.57 11.68 -15.14
C ALA A 550 13.98 10.84 -14.00
N LEU A 551 13.41 9.67 -14.31
CA LEU A 551 12.89 8.74 -13.32
C LEU A 551 13.98 8.29 -12.33
N VAL A 552 15.15 7.89 -12.84
CA VAL A 552 16.32 7.55 -12.02
C VAL A 552 16.79 8.75 -11.18
N SER A 553 16.81 9.93 -11.76
CA SER A 553 17.28 11.17 -11.11
C SER A 553 16.48 11.56 -9.87
N ILE A 554 15.17 11.29 -9.89
CA ILE A 554 14.27 11.57 -8.75
C ILE A 554 14.13 10.38 -7.78
N GLY A 555 14.85 9.28 -8.01
CA GLY A 555 14.73 8.05 -7.22
C GLY A 555 13.37 7.36 -7.35
N GLY A 556 12.68 7.56 -8.49
CA GLY A 556 11.37 6.95 -8.74
C GLY A 556 11.48 5.45 -9.00
N SER A 557 10.50 4.67 -8.55
CA SER A 557 10.40 3.24 -8.81
C SER A 557 9.64 2.95 -10.12
N LEU A 558 10.15 2.01 -10.90
CA LEU A 558 9.48 1.49 -12.10
C LEU A 558 8.56 0.34 -11.70
N THR A 559 7.26 0.58 -11.67
CA THR A 559 6.21 -0.41 -11.40
C THR A 559 5.61 -0.95 -12.70
N LEU A 560 4.83 -2.02 -12.63
CA LEU A 560 4.12 -2.56 -13.80
C LEU A 560 3.13 -1.54 -14.40
N PRO A 561 2.27 -0.84 -13.63
CA PRO A 561 1.54 0.31 -14.13
C PRO A 561 2.44 1.46 -14.60
N GLY A 562 3.63 1.63 -14.01
CA GLY A 562 4.63 2.60 -14.48
C GLY A 562 5.14 2.29 -15.89
N ILE A 563 5.37 1.01 -16.23
CA ILE A 563 5.66 0.57 -17.61
C ILE A 563 4.48 0.91 -18.52
N ALA A 564 3.25 0.65 -18.09
CA ALA A 564 2.05 1.03 -18.84
C ALA A 564 2.00 2.55 -19.08
N GLY A 565 2.37 3.35 -18.09
CA GLY A 565 2.51 4.80 -18.20
C GLY A 565 3.58 5.22 -19.23
N ILE A 566 4.73 4.56 -19.27
CA ILE A 566 5.78 4.81 -20.28
C ILE A 566 5.26 4.47 -21.67
N VAL A 567 4.61 3.32 -21.87
CA VAL A 567 4.05 2.89 -23.16
C VAL A 567 2.97 3.85 -23.64
N LEU A 568 2.10 4.29 -22.74
CA LEU A 568 1.08 5.31 -23.02
C LEU A 568 1.72 6.63 -23.42
N THR A 569 2.71 7.09 -22.66
CA THR A 569 3.42 8.35 -22.95
C THR A 569 4.19 8.27 -24.27
N MET A 570 4.69 7.11 -24.70
CA MET A 570 5.26 6.92 -26.04
C MET A 570 4.22 7.17 -27.13
N GLY A 571 2.99 6.63 -26.98
CA GLY A 571 1.88 6.89 -27.87
C GLY A 571 1.54 8.39 -27.95
N MET A 572 1.48 9.07 -26.79
CA MET A 572 1.21 10.50 -26.69
C MET A 572 2.40 11.38 -27.15
N ALA A 573 3.63 10.92 -27.01
CA ALA A 573 4.81 11.65 -27.47
C ALA A 573 4.85 11.81 -28.98
N VAL A 574 4.32 10.84 -29.69
CA VAL A 574 4.18 10.91 -31.14
C VAL A 574 3.05 11.87 -31.55
N ASP A 575 1.98 11.99 -30.74
CA ASP A 575 0.83 12.85 -31.01
C ASP A 575 1.24 14.32 -31.26
N ALA A 576 2.15 14.88 -30.47
CA ALA A 576 2.67 16.21 -30.69
C ALA A 576 3.33 16.39 -32.07
N ASN A 577 4.07 15.37 -32.54
CA ASN A 577 4.68 15.37 -33.87
C ASN A 577 3.59 15.21 -34.96
N VAL A 578 2.59 14.37 -34.75
CA VAL A 578 1.43 14.21 -35.66
C VAL A 578 0.72 15.56 -35.84
N LEU A 579 0.43 16.26 -34.75
CA LEU A 579 -0.18 17.60 -34.78
C LEU A 579 0.63 18.57 -35.64
N ILE A 580 1.95 18.61 -35.44
CA ILE A 580 2.85 19.49 -36.21
C ILE A 580 2.83 19.08 -37.70
N TYR A 581 2.96 17.82 -38.00
CA TYR A 581 3.08 17.31 -39.38
C TYR A 581 1.78 17.49 -40.17
N GLU A 582 0.63 17.21 -39.56
CA GLU A 582 -0.65 17.47 -40.21
C GLU A 582 -0.85 18.97 -40.48
N ARG A 583 -0.40 19.85 -39.56
CA ARG A 583 -0.46 21.29 -39.80
C ARG A 583 0.50 21.73 -40.90
N VAL A 584 1.70 21.18 -40.98
CA VAL A 584 2.63 21.44 -42.08
C VAL A 584 2.02 20.96 -43.41
N LYS A 585 1.43 19.76 -43.48
CA LYS A 585 0.70 19.23 -44.67
C LYS A 585 -0.41 20.19 -45.14
N GLU A 586 -1.15 20.76 -44.20
CA GLU A 586 -2.21 21.72 -44.51
C GLU A 586 -1.63 23.00 -45.11
N GLU A 587 -0.56 23.58 -44.51
CA GLU A 587 0.06 24.79 -45.06
C GLU A 587 0.72 24.53 -46.45
N LEU A 588 1.25 23.33 -46.71
CA LEU A 588 1.74 22.90 -48.01
C LEU A 588 0.58 22.80 -49.05
N ARG A 589 -0.57 22.25 -48.64
CA ARG A 589 -1.78 22.20 -49.51
C ARG A 589 -2.33 23.60 -49.84
N ARG A 590 -2.09 24.61 -48.97
CA ARG A 590 -2.40 26.02 -49.23
C ARG A 590 -1.42 26.70 -50.19
N GLY A 591 -0.43 25.95 -50.73
CA GLY A 591 0.54 26.42 -51.68
C GLY A 591 1.77 27.10 -51.11
N LYS A 592 2.01 27.03 -49.80
CA LYS A 592 3.22 27.62 -49.19
C LYS A 592 4.45 26.76 -49.49
N GLY A 593 5.59 27.43 -49.70
CA GLY A 593 6.87 26.75 -49.80
C GLY A 593 7.25 26.05 -48.49
N MET A 594 8.06 24.97 -48.56
CA MET A 594 8.42 24.06 -47.45
C MET A 594 8.87 24.82 -46.18
N SER A 595 9.79 25.83 -46.31
CA SER A 595 10.30 26.60 -45.17
C SER A 595 9.21 27.40 -44.46
N ALA A 596 8.31 28.05 -45.22
CA ALA A 596 7.20 28.80 -44.65
C ALA A 596 6.14 27.88 -44.04
N ALA A 597 5.82 26.77 -44.69
CA ALA A 597 4.89 25.76 -44.20
C ALA A 597 5.36 25.14 -42.89
N MET A 598 6.63 24.79 -42.79
CA MET A 598 7.21 24.30 -41.52
C MET A 598 7.16 25.34 -40.40
N LYS A 599 7.57 26.62 -40.69
CA LYS A 599 7.52 27.70 -39.69
C LYS A 599 6.11 27.88 -39.12
N ASP A 600 5.12 28.00 -40.01
CA ASP A 600 3.74 28.23 -39.64
C ASP A 600 3.11 27.00 -38.98
N GLY A 601 3.44 25.78 -39.47
CA GLY A 601 3.00 24.53 -38.89
C GLY A 601 3.43 24.37 -37.43
N PHE A 602 4.70 24.61 -37.12
CA PHE A 602 5.18 24.60 -35.73
C PHE A 602 4.53 25.67 -34.86
N LEU A 603 4.47 26.93 -35.34
CA LEU A 603 3.88 28.04 -34.56
C LEU A 603 2.40 27.78 -34.23
N LYS A 604 1.63 27.32 -35.20
CA LYS A 604 0.18 27.09 -35.02
C LYS A 604 -0.12 25.83 -34.22
N ALA A 605 0.74 24.81 -34.23
CA ALA A 605 0.57 23.60 -33.46
C ALA A 605 0.92 23.76 -31.97
N ILE A 606 1.86 24.63 -31.60
CA ILE A 606 2.33 24.79 -30.21
C ILE A 606 1.19 25.06 -29.23
N SER A 607 0.24 25.95 -29.56
CA SER A 607 -0.88 26.23 -28.65
C SER A 607 -1.69 24.98 -28.34
N ALA A 608 -2.07 24.21 -29.36
CA ALA A 608 -2.85 22.98 -29.18
C ALA A 608 -2.07 21.88 -28.44
N ILE A 609 -0.75 21.77 -28.67
CA ILE A 609 0.13 20.82 -27.98
C ILE A 609 0.22 21.17 -26.48
N LEU A 610 0.41 22.46 -26.16
CA LEU A 610 0.47 22.89 -24.76
C LEU A 610 -0.85 22.70 -24.03
N ASP A 611 -1.97 23.04 -24.68
CA ASP A 611 -3.31 22.89 -24.10
C ASP A 611 -3.67 21.42 -23.81
N GLY A 612 -3.41 20.52 -24.77
CA GLY A 612 -3.66 19.09 -24.60
C GLY A 612 -2.79 18.47 -23.49
N ASN A 613 -1.50 18.83 -23.47
CA ASN A 613 -0.61 18.33 -22.40
C ASN A 613 -0.93 18.95 -21.03
N ALA A 614 -1.43 20.19 -20.96
CA ALA A 614 -1.86 20.82 -19.72
C ALA A 614 -3.05 20.09 -19.09
N THR A 615 -4.02 19.66 -19.89
CA THR A 615 -5.19 18.90 -19.38
C THR A 615 -4.77 17.53 -18.87
N THR A 616 -3.90 16.81 -19.59
CA THR A 616 -3.36 15.54 -19.15
C THR A 616 -2.46 15.69 -17.90
N LEU A 617 -1.72 16.80 -17.79
CA LEU A 617 -0.93 17.10 -16.59
C LEU A 617 -1.83 17.34 -15.37
N ILE A 618 -2.97 18.01 -15.51
CA ILE A 618 -3.94 18.22 -14.42
C ILE A 618 -4.41 16.85 -13.88
N THR A 619 -4.83 15.95 -14.75
CA THR A 619 -5.27 14.61 -14.33
C THR A 619 -4.12 13.77 -13.77
N GLY A 620 -2.91 13.87 -14.33
CA GLY A 620 -1.70 13.25 -13.81
C GLY A 620 -1.36 13.73 -12.39
N LEU A 621 -1.52 15.03 -12.11
CA LEU A 621 -1.31 15.59 -10.77
C LEU A 621 -2.37 15.10 -9.77
N VAL A 622 -3.63 15.01 -10.17
CA VAL A 622 -4.69 14.43 -9.32
C VAL A 622 -4.35 12.98 -8.97
N LEU A 623 -3.95 12.18 -9.98
CA LEU A 623 -3.49 10.80 -9.76
C LEU A 623 -2.26 10.70 -8.86
N PHE A 624 -1.32 11.63 -8.96
CA PHE A 624 -0.11 11.64 -8.12
C PHE A 624 -0.41 11.95 -6.65
N VAL A 625 -1.39 12.83 -6.39
CA VAL A 625 -1.78 13.24 -5.04
C VAL A 625 -2.64 12.17 -4.36
N VAL A 626 -3.61 11.61 -5.09
CA VAL A 626 -4.58 10.64 -4.57
C VAL A 626 -4.05 9.20 -4.66
N GLY A 627 -3.28 8.88 -5.70
CA GLY A 627 -2.79 7.51 -5.94
C GLY A 627 -1.77 7.03 -4.92
N THR A 628 -1.84 5.76 -4.59
CA THR A 628 -0.89 5.06 -3.71
C THR A 628 -0.07 4.03 -4.51
N GLY A 629 1.08 3.62 -4.00
CA GLY A 629 1.92 2.54 -4.54
C GLY A 629 2.04 2.54 -6.08
N PRO A 630 1.55 1.49 -6.76
CA PRO A 630 1.68 1.33 -8.21
C PRO A 630 1.06 2.46 -9.04
N ILE A 631 -0.08 3.04 -8.60
CA ILE A 631 -0.75 4.15 -9.31
C ILE A 631 0.08 5.42 -9.25
N LYS A 632 0.73 5.70 -8.12
CA LYS A 632 1.65 6.84 -7.98
C LYS A 632 2.85 6.69 -8.92
N GLY A 633 3.36 5.46 -9.10
CA GLY A 633 4.38 5.13 -10.10
C GLY A 633 3.93 5.45 -11.53
N PHE A 634 2.70 5.05 -11.90
CA PHE A 634 2.08 5.39 -13.18
C PHE A 634 1.95 6.91 -13.37
N ALA A 635 1.41 7.63 -12.38
CA ALA A 635 1.25 9.09 -12.44
C ALA A 635 2.59 9.80 -12.59
N THR A 636 3.63 9.33 -11.88
CA THR A 636 4.99 9.86 -11.96
C THR A 636 5.57 9.73 -13.37
N THR A 637 5.47 8.53 -13.98
CA THR A 637 5.95 8.31 -15.35
C THR A 637 5.17 9.12 -16.37
N LEU A 638 3.85 9.29 -16.18
CA LEU A 638 3.00 10.13 -17.01
C LEU A 638 3.41 11.60 -16.96
N ILE A 639 3.59 12.16 -15.76
CA ILE A 639 4.00 13.57 -15.57
C ILE A 639 5.37 13.83 -16.19
N ILE A 640 6.37 13.00 -15.89
CA ILE A 640 7.72 13.12 -16.47
C ILE A 640 7.64 13.01 -18.00
N GLY A 641 6.86 12.03 -18.49
CA GLY A 641 6.65 11.80 -19.91
C GLY A 641 6.07 12.99 -20.65
N ILE A 642 5.16 13.75 -20.05
CA ILE A 642 4.60 14.98 -20.62
C ILE A 642 5.71 16.03 -20.79
N PHE A 643 6.53 16.28 -19.78
CA PHE A 643 7.61 17.27 -19.87
C PHE A 643 8.68 16.87 -20.89
N THR A 644 9.10 15.59 -20.90
CA THR A 644 10.08 15.10 -21.87
C THR A 644 9.53 15.09 -23.28
N THR A 645 8.24 14.81 -23.47
CA THR A 645 7.53 14.90 -24.76
C THR A 645 7.53 16.33 -25.32
N LEU A 646 7.15 17.31 -24.51
CA LEU A 646 7.18 18.71 -24.92
C LEU A 646 8.58 19.14 -25.36
N PHE A 647 9.62 18.73 -24.63
CA PHE A 647 10.99 19.01 -24.98
C PHE A 647 11.40 18.33 -26.29
N THR A 648 11.15 17.05 -26.46
CA THR A 648 11.65 16.28 -27.60
C THR A 648 10.87 16.56 -28.89
N ALA A 649 9.55 16.65 -28.82
CA ALA A 649 8.71 16.92 -29.98
C ALA A 649 8.84 18.35 -30.48
N ILE A 650 8.96 19.36 -29.59
CA ILE A 650 9.02 20.76 -30.01
C ILE A 650 10.46 21.15 -30.37
N ILE A 651 11.48 20.64 -29.68
CA ILE A 651 12.87 21.10 -29.87
C ILE A 651 13.65 20.12 -30.74
N ILE A 652 13.74 18.84 -30.38
CA ILE A 652 14.60 17.86 -31.07
C ILE A 652 14.07 17.58 -32.49
N SER A 653 12.81 17.24 -32.62
CA SER A 653 12.16 17.01 -33.92
C SER A 653 12.33 18.21 -34.83
N ARG A 654 12.12 19.43 -34.31
CA ARG A 654 12.30 20.68 -35.04
C ARG A 654 13.75 20.88 -35.52
N LEU A 655 14.74 20.66 -34.67
CA LEU A 655 16.16 20.79 -35.00
C LEU A 655 16.57 19.84 -36.14
N ILE A 656 16.10 18.59 -36.10
CA ILE A 656 16.40 17.57 -37.12
C ILE A 656 15.79 17.98 -38.46
N LEU A 657 14.52 18.39 -38.48
CA LEU A 657 13.83 18.83 -39.70
C LEU A 657 14.47 20.07 -40.31
N TYR A 658 14.80 21.09 -39.49
CA TYR A 658 15.45 22.31 -40.01
C TYR A 658 16.89 22.06 -40.52
N ARG A 659 17.68 21.15 -39.85
CA ARG A 659 19.01 20.76 -40.33
C ARG A 659 18.93 20.12 -41.70
N ARG A 660 17.91 19.30 -41.98
CA ARG A 660 17.71 18.71 -43.31
C ARG A 660 17.30 19.72 -44.35
N LEU A 661 16.42 20.69 -43.95
CA LEU A 661 15.99 21.78 -44.82
C LEU A 661 17.17 22.67 -45.21
N ASP A 662 18.05 23.03 -44.25
CA ASP A 662 19.23 23.88 -44.48
C ASP A 662 20.20 23.17 -45.43
N ASN A 663 20.29 21.84 -45.38
CA ASN A 663 21.08 20.99 -46.29
C ASN A 663 20.39 20.79 -47.66
N LYS A 664 19.29 21.51 -47.96
CA LYS A 664 18.55 21.46 -49.24
C LYS A 664 18.06 20.06 -49.59
N LYS A 665 17.89 19.14 -48.61
CA LYS A 665 17.34 17.80 -48.84
C LYS A 665 15.82 17.82 -48.73
N GLU A 666 15.16 17.04 -49.59
CA GLU A 666 13.72 16.90 -49.58
C GLU A 666 13.20 16.32 -48.25
N ILE A 667 12.09 16.85 -47.75
CA ILE A 667 11.35 16.40 -46.58
C ILE A 667 9.97 15.99 -47.03
N THR A 668 9.63 14.71 -46.82
CA THR A 668 8.30 14.18 -47.14
C THR A 668 7.52 13.98 -45.84
N PHE A 669 6.25 14.42 -45.81
CA PHE A 669 5.33 14.31 -44.69
C PHE A 669 4.22 13.27 -44.95
N TYR A 670 4.35 12.47 -45.95
CA TYR A 670 3.41 11.40 -46.36
C TYR A 670 4.15 10.37 -47.18
N SER A 671 3.70 9.12 -47.14
CA SER A 671 4.11 8.08 -48.07
C SER A 671 3.23 8.13 -49.34
N ASN A 672 3.65 7.45 -50.41
CA ASN A 672 2.86 7.36 -51.62
C ASN A 672 1.47 6.73 -51.40
N ILE A 673 1.35 5.86 -50.40
CA ILE A 673 0.10 5.18 -50.04
C ILE A 673 -0.81 6.14 -49.23
N THR A 674 -0.24 6.89 -48.27
CA THR A 674 -1.01 7.70 -47.33
C THR A 674 -1.31 9.13 -47.81
N LYS A 675 -0.74 9.53 -48.96
CA LYS A 675 -0.84 10.88 -49.54
C LYS A 675 -2.29 11.39 -49.62
N ASN A 676 -3.21 10.51 -50.03
CA ASN A 676 -4.60 10.85 -50.31
C ASN A 676 -5.58 10.36 -49.22
N TRP A 677 -5.07 9.78 -48.12
CA TRP A 677 -5.92 9.35 -47.03
C TRP A 677 -6.60 10.55 -46.36
N PHE A 678 -7.89 10.41 -46.04
CA PHE A 678 -8.73 11.41 -45.37
C PHE A 678 -8.89 12.76 -46.13
N THR A 679 -8.52 12.86 -47.43
CA THR A 679 -8.56 14.15 -48.17
C THR A 679 -9.93 14.50 -48.75
N LYS A 680 -10.80 13.52 -48.97
CA LYS A 680 -12.10 13.66 -49.65
C LYS A 680 -13.31 13.33 -48.76
N ILE A 681 -13.11 13.31 -47.41
CA ILE A 681 -14.21 13.01 -46.51
C ILE A 681 -15.07 14.26 -46.36
N ASN A 682 -16.36 14.13 -46.58
CA ASN A 682 -17.35 15.17 -46.31
C ASN A 682 -18.55 14.51 -45.61
N TYR A 683 -18.45 14.37 -44.31
CA TYR A 683 -19.47 13.76 -43.47
C TYR A 683 -20.24 14.84 -42.70
N ASP A 684 -21.56 14.73 -42.62
CA ASP A 684 -22.39 15.70 -41.87
C ASP A 684 -22.58 15.23 -40.42
N PHE A 685 -21.65 15.64 -39.56
CA PHE A 685 -21.65 15.32 -38.13
C PHE A 685 -22.78 16.03 -37.38
N VAL A 686 -23.00 17.30 -37.69
CA VAL A 686 -23.89 18.17 -36.92
C VAL A 686 -25.34 17.86 -37.16
N SER A 687 -25.76 17.59 -38.40
CA SER A 687 -27.17 17.29 -38.70
C SER A 687 -27.63 15.91 -38.20
N LYS A 688 -26.70 14.96 -38.19
CA LYS A 688 -26.99 13.58 -37.73
C LYS A 688 -26.85 13.38 -36.21
N ARG A 689 -26.58 14.46 -35.42
CA ARG A 689 -26.28 14.37 -33.97
C ARG A 689 -27.31 13.61 -33.13
N TYR A 690 -28.60 13.73 -33.46
CA TYR A 690 -29.66 13.03 -32.71
C TYR A 690 -29.55 11.49 -32.79
N ILE A 691 -29.06 10.94 -33.91
CA ILE A 691 -28.80 9.52 -34.05
C ILE A 691 -27.71 9.07 -33.04
N TYR A 692 -26.66 9.84 -32.96
CA TYR A 692 -25.52 9.53 -32.04
C TYR A 692 -25.87 9.74 -30.56
N TYR A 693 -26.72 10.74 -30.24
CA TYR A 693 -27.27 10.89 -28.90
C TYR A 693 -28.08 9.66 -28.49
N VAL A 694 -28.91 9.15 -29.37
CA VAL A 694 -29.71 7.92 -29.11
C VAL A 694 -28.79 6.70 -28.93
N ILE A 695 -27.78 6.54 -29.78
CA ILE A 695 -26.81 5.44 -29.64
C ILE A 695 -26.11 5.51 -28.27
N SER A 696 -25.62 6.69 -27.88
CA SER A 696 -24.98 6.88 -26.57
C SER A 696 -25.91 6.58 -25.40
N ILE A 697 -27.16 7.06 -25.46
CA ILE A 697 -28.17 6.79 -24.43
C ILE A 697 -28.50 5.28 -24.36
N LEU A 698 -28.55 4.58 -25.48
CA LEU A 698 -28.79 3.14 -25.50
C LEU A 698 -27.62 2.35 -24.89
N ILE A 699 -26.36 2.71 -25.22
CA ILE A 699 -25.18 2.07 -24.65
C ILE A 699 -25.11 2.31 -23.14
N ILE A 700 -25.29 3.57 -22.71
CA ILE A 700 -25.26 3.93 -21.29
C ILE A 700 -26.46 3.29 -20.57
N GLY A 701 -27.65 3.31 -21.17
CA GLY A 701 -28.86 2.68 -20.60
C GLY A 701 -28.68 1.17 -20.39
N ALA A 702 -28.10 0.47 -21.38
CA ALA A 702 -27.78 -0.95 -21.25
C ALA A 702 -26.74 -1.22 -20.16
N GLY A 703 -25.72 -0.36 -20.05
CA GLY A 703 -24.72 -0.44 -19.00
C GLY A 703 -25.29 -0.21 -17.61
N VAL A 704 -26.14 0.80 -17.45
CA VAL A 704 -26.83 1.08 -16.17
C VAL A 704 -27.78 -0.08 -15.81
N TRP A 705 -28.50 -0.64 -16.79
CA TRP A 705 -29.31 -1.82 -16.57
C TRP A 705 -28.46 -3.03 -16.12
N SER A 706 -27.32 -3.27 -16.75
CA SER A 706 -26.39 -4.32 -16.34
C SER A 706 -25.85 -4.07 -14.92
N TRP A 707 -25.51 -2.81 -14.61
CA TRP A 707 -25.07 -2.42 -13.27
C TRP A 707 -26.12 -2.72 -12.21
N THR A 708 -27.38 -2.34 -12.43
CA THR A 708 -28.46 -2.56 -11.46
C THR A 708 -28.84 -4.03 -11.28
N THR A 709 -28.63 -4.87 -12.32
CA THR A 709 -29.01 -6.30 -12.29
C THR A 709 -27.88 -7.24 -11.88
N ARG A 710 -26.62 -6.94 -12.27
CA ARG A 710 -25.45 -7.80 -12.04
C ARG A 710 -24.47 -7.21 -11.02
N GLY A 711 -24.53 -5.89 -10.75
CA GLY A 711 -23.57 -5.19 -9.92
C GLY A 711 -22.20 -5.01 -10.60
N PHE A 712 -21.23 -4.52 -9.82
CA PHE A 712 -19.83 -4.45 -10.22
C PHE A 712 -19.06 -5.64 -9.66
N ASN A 713 -18.09 -6.12 -10.43
CA ASN A 713 -17.03 -6.98 -9.90
C ASN A 713 -16.01 -6.10 -9.15
N MET A 714 -16.26 -5.88 -7.84
CA MET A 714 -15.38 -5.05 -7.01
C MET A 714 -14.15 -5.84 -6.62
N GLY A 715 -12.98 -5.26 -6.86
CA GLY A 715 -11.72 -5.76 -6.30
C GLY A 715 -11.64 -5.55 -4.79
N VAL A 716 -10.68 -6.20 -4.15
CA VAL A 716 -10.45 -6.08 -2.70
C VAL A 716 -10.16 -4.64 -2.26
N ASP A 717 -9.61 -3.80 -3.14
CA ASP A 717 -9.42 -2.36 -2.89
C ASP A 717 -10.72 -1.67 -2.45
N PHE A 718 -11.86 -2.10 -3.00
CA PHE A 718 -13.15 -1.47 -2.75
C PHE A 718 -14.12 -2.38 -1.98
N ALA A 719 -13.90 -3.69 -1.98
CA ALA A 719 -14.72 -4.64 -1.22
C ALA A 719 -14.16 -4.93 0.16
N GLY A 720 -12.85 -4.74 0.36
CA GLY A 720 -12.10 -5.27 1.49
C GLY A 720 -11.92 -6.78 1.40
N GLY A 721 -11.06 -7.34 2.22
CA GLY A 721 -10.79 -8.78 2.26
C GLY A 721 -9.43 -9.18 1.70
N THR A 722 -9.28 -10.44 1.34
CA THR A 722 -8.03 -11.01 0.84
C THR A 722 -8.20 -11.56 -0.57
N SER A 723 -7.28 -11.21 -1.46
CA SER A 723 -7.16 -11.76 -2.81
C SER A 723 -5.86 -12.52 -2.93
N MET A 724 -5.90 -13.76 -3.44
CA MET A 724 -4.73 -14.61 -3.63
C MET A 724 -4.67 -15.11 -5.06
N LYS A 725 -3.48 -15.16 -5.65
CA LYS A 725 -3.23 -15.90 -6.88
C LYS A 725 -2.64 -17.25 -6.52
N VAL A 726 -3.26 -18.30 -7.02
CA VAL A 726 -2.89 -19.69 -6.70
C VAL A 726 -2.65 -20.44 -7.99
N LYS A 727 -1.55 -21.18 -8.03
CA LYS A 727 -1.16 -22.02 -9.15
C LYS A 727 -1.15 -23.48 -8.71
N PHE A 728 -2.01 -24.30 -9.31
CA PHE A 728 -2.05 -25.74 -9.07
C PHE A 728 -1.04 -26.46 -9.97
N GLU A 729 -0.47 -27.56 -9.49
CA GLU A 729 0.43 -28.41 -10.29
C GLU A 729 -0.32 -29.08 -11.47
N GLN A 730 -1.62 -29.31 -11.31
CA GLN A 730 -2.49 -29.91 -12.31
C GLN A 730 -3.68 -28.98 -12.64
N SER A 731 -4.24 -29.15 -13.83
CA SER A 731 -5.47 -28.42 -14.19
C SER A 731 -6.64 -28.88 -13.32
N VAL A 732 -7.32 -27.90 -12.72
CA VAL A 732 -8.45 -28.10 -11.79
C VAL A 732 -9.65 -27.32 -12.30
N ASP A 733 -10.88 -27.79 -12.01
CA ASP A 733 -12.08 -27.05 -12.36
C ASP A 733 -12.33 -25.88 -11.38
N ALA A 734 -12.56 -24.70 -11.91
CA ALA A 734 -12.86 -23.49 -11.12
C ALA A 734 -14.07 -23.68 -10.18
N GLU A 735 -15.07 -24.48 -10.59
CA GLU A 735 -16.23 -24.75 -9.78
C GLU A 735 -15.91 -25.68 -8.58
N GLN A 736 -14.98 -26.59 -8.78
CA GLN A 736 -14.48 -27.46 -7.71
C GLN A 736 -13.72 -26.63 -6.65
N VAL A 737 -12.86 -25.72 -7.07
CA VAL A 737 -12.15 -24.77 -6.17
C VAL A 737 -13.15 -23.88 -5.42
N ARG A 738 -14.15 -23.35 -6.11
CA ARG A 738 -15.20 -22.51 -5.50
C ARG A 738 -16.00 -23.26 -4.46
N ASN A 739 -16.42 -24.48 -4.77
CA ASN A 739 -17.22 -25.32 -3.85
C ASN A 739 -16.40 -25.67 -2.60
N ALA A 740 -15.13 -25.99 -2.74
CA ALA A 740 -14.24 -26.24 -1.62
C ALA A 740 -14.11 -25.01 -0.70
N LEU A 741 -13.86 -23.83 -1.28
CA LEU A 741 -13.74 -22.59 -0.50
C LEU A 741 -15.06 -22.20 0.19
N ASN A 742 -16.19 -22.29 -0.49
CA ASN A 742 -17.50 -21.98 0.09
C ASN A 742 -17.87 -22.91 1.25
N SER A 743 -17.44 -24.17 1.20
CA SER A 743 -17.68 -25.13 2.28
C SER A 743 -16.64 -25.04 3.42
N GLY A 744 -15.42 -24.60 3.11
CA GLY A 744 -14.32 -24.55 4.07
C GLY A 744 -14.21 -23.22 4.81
N LEU A 745 -14.58 -22.09 4.16
CA LEU A 745 -14.52 -20.74 4.74
C LEU A 745 -15.88 -20.35 5.34
N VAL A 746 -16.16 -20.85 6.53
CA VAL A 746 -17.43 -20.59 7.24
C VAL A 746 -17.16 -19.70 8.45
N GLU A 747 -17.91 -18.61 8.58
CA GLU A 747 -17.88 -17.69 9.71
C GLU A 747 -19.29 -17.56 10.31
N ASN A 748 -19.42 -17.78 11.62
CA ASN A 748 -20.71 -17.72 12.34
C ASN A 748 -21.85 -18.55 11.70
N GLY A 749 -21.51 -19.70 11.08
CA GLY A 749 -22.48 -20.59 10.43
C GLY A 749 -22.88 -20.18 9.01
N SER A 750 -22.29 -19.14 8.44
CA SER A 750 -22.49 -18.70 7.06
C SER A 750 -21.18 -18.78 6.27
N SER A 751 -21.26 -19.19 4.99
CA SER A 751 -20.09 -19.16 4.10
C SER A 751 -19.64 -17.73 3.87
N ALA A 752 -18.32 -17.48 3.94
CA ALA A 752 -17.74 -16.22 3.54
C ALA A 752 -17.99 -15.98 2.03
N ALA A 753 -18.15 -14.71 1.64
CA ALA A 753 -18.24 -14.39 0.22
C ALA A 753 -16.90 -14.71 -0.46
N THR A 754 -16.93 -15.63 -1.43
CA THR A 754 -15.74 -16.03 -2.19
C THR A 754 -15.96 -15.91 -3.69
N SER A 755 -14.95 -15.41 -4.39
CA SER A 755 -14.91 -15.37 -5.85
C SER A 755 -13.70 -16.16 -6.33
N VAL A 756 -13.91 -17.01 -7.35
CA VAL A 756 -12.88 -17.82 -7.99
C VAL A 756 -12.91 -17.54 -9.48
N GLN A 757 -11.81 -17.04 -10.01
CA GLN A 757 -11.65 -16.72 -11.42
C GLN A 757 -10.41 -17.41 -11.97
N ALA A 758 -10.58 -18.17 -13.07
CA ALA A 758 -9.44 -18.75 -13.79
C ALA A 758 -8.68 -17.64 -14.52
N ILE A 759 -7.35 -17.67 -14.47
CA ILE A 759 -6.42 -16.75 -15.12
C ILE A 759 -5.42 -17.55 -15.95
N GLY A 760 -4.71 -16.91 -16.90
CA GLY A 760 -3.62 -17.54 -17.67
C GLY A 760 -4.02 -18.53 -18.77
N GLY A 761 -5.28 -18.92 -18.88
CA GLY A 761 -5.78 -19.80 -19.97
C GLY A 761 -5.30 -21.28 -19.93
N THR A 762 -4.47 -21.66 -18.96
CA THR A 762 -3.93 -23.01 -18.76
C THR A 762 -4.82 -23.92 -17.89
N GLY A 763 -5.83 -23.32 -17.23
CA GLY A 763 -6.76 -24.02 -16.35
C GLY A 763 -6.18 -24.50 -15.03
N ASN A 764 -4.97 -24.03 -14.67
CA ASN A 764 -4.30 -24.35 -13.41
C ASN A 764 -4.00 -23.11 -12.54
N GLU A 765 -4.30 -21.90 -13.02
CA GLU A 765 -4.08 -20.68 -12.27
C GLU A 765 -5.41 -19.98 -11.96
N PHE A 766 -5.57 -19.58 -10.69
CA PHE A 766 -6.81 -18.98 -10.22
C PHE A 766 -6.52 -17.75 -9.38
N LYS A 767 -7.36 -16.73 -9.55
CA LYS A 767 -7.48 -15.60 -8.63
C LYS A 767 -8.65 -15.89 -7.70
N LEU A 768 -8.34 -15.98 -6.41
CA LEU A 768 -9.28 -16.19 -5.32
C LEU A 768 -9.48 -14.88 -4.58
N THR A 769 -10.71 -14.54 -4.25
CA THR A 769 -11.01 -13.36 -3.43
C THR A 769 -12.00 -13.76 -2.35
N THR A 770 -11.73 -13.44 -1.09
CA THR A 770 -12.59 -13.77 0.05
C THR A 770 -12.63 -12.63 1.06
N ASN A 771 -13.80 -12.46 1.70
CA ASN A 771 -13.96 -11.57 2.85
C ASN A 771 -13.94 -12.32 4.20
N TYR A 772 -13.42 -13.54 4.22
CA TYR A 772 -13.30 -14.36 5.43
C TYR A 772 -12.51 -13.62 6.51
N LEU A 773 -13.07 -13.51 7.71
CA LEU A 773 -12.50 -12.80 8.88
C LEU A 773 -12.19 -11.30 8.63
N ILE A 774 -12.87 -10.63 7.71
CA ILE A 774 -12.63 -9.21 7.40
C ILE A 774 -12.87 -8.29 8.61
N ASN A 775 -13.76 -8.67 9.53
CA ASN A 775 -14.10 -7.90 10.73
C ASN A 775 -13.35 -8.37 11.99
N ASP A 776 -12.51 -9.40 11.89
CA ASP A 776 -11.67 -9.86 13.00
C ASP A 776 -10.45 -8.93 13.14
N ASN A 777 -10.31 -8.29 14.32
CA ASN A 777 -9.20 -7.39 14.62
C ASN A 777 -8.07 -8.09 15.41
N SER A 778 -8.03 -9.45 15.45
CA SER A 778 -6.96 -10.16 16.13
C SER A 778 -5.61 -9.99 15.41
N GLU A 779 -4.51 -9.97 16.15
CA GLU A 779 -3.17 -9.71 15.60
C GLU A 779 -2.73 -10.72 14.53
N ASN A 780 -3.28 -11.97 14.56
CA ASN A 780 -2.89 -13.06 13.68
C ASN A 780 -3.95 -13.40 12.62
N VAL A 781 -4.82 -12.45 12.27
CA VAL A 781 -5.88 -12.69 11.27
C VAL A 781 -5.32 -13.10 9.91
N ASP A 782 -4.22 -12.49 9.47
CA ASP A 782 -3.61 -12.75 8.17
C ASP A 782 -3.14 -14.20 8.06
N GLU A 783 -2.51 -14.68 9.12
CA GLU A 783 -2.01 -16.05 9.23
C GLU A 783 -3.17 -17.06 9.28
N LYS A 784 -4.21 -16.77 10.08
CA LYS A 784 -5.42 -17.60 10.15
C LYS A 784 -6.15 -17.71 8.80
N VAL A 785 -6.23 -16.61 8.04
CA VAL A 785 -6.87 -16.62 6.72
C VAL A 785 -6.04 -17.42 5.74
N SER A 786 -4.72 -17.21 5.71
CA SER A 786 -3.80 -17.92 4.83
C SER A 786 -3.81 -19.41 5.10
N ASP A 787 -3.62 -19.80 6.37
CA ASP A 787 -3.61 -21.21 6.80
C ASP A 787 -4.93 -21.91 6.48
N LYS A 788 -6.06 -21.21 6.69
CA LYS A 788 -7.36 -21.80 6.42
C LYS A 788 -7.63 -21.96 4.94
N VAL A 789 -7.22 -20.99 4.12
CA VAL A 789 -7.31 -21.10 2.66
C VAL A 789 -6.41 -22.21 2.16
N ASP A 790 -5.18 -22.34 2.64
CA ASP A 790 -4.24 -23.40 2.28
C ASP A 790 -4.78 -24.78 2.69
N GLU A 791 -5.33 -24.91 3.91
CA GLU A 791 -5.98 -26.15 4.37
C GLU A 791 -7.08 -26.60 3.40
N VAL A 792 -7.95 -25.67 2.99
CA VAL A 792 -9.05 -25.94 2.07
C VAL A 792 -8.55 -26.29 0.67
N LEU A 793 -7.59 -25.55 0.13
CA LEU A 793 -7.05 -25.78 -1.20
C LEU A 793 -6.26 -27.08 -1.31
N ASN A 794 -5.59 -27.50 -0.22
CA ASN A 794 -4.92 -28.81 -0.15
C ASN A 794 -5.89 -29.99 -0.33
N THR A 795 -7.18 -29.80 -0.07
CA THR A 795 -8.21 -30.83 -0.36
C THR A 795 -8.51 -30.96 -1.85
N VAL A 796 -8.23 -29.91 -2.64
CA VAL A 796 -8.46 -29.87 -4.08
C VAL A 796 -7.25 -30.33 -4.86
N GLY A 797 -6.04 -29.92 -4.46
CA GLY A 797 -4.81 -30.32 -5.10
C GLY A 797 -3.59 -29.58 -4.56
N LYS A 798 -2.41 -30.08 -4.92
CA LYS A 798 -1.15 -29.41 -4.57
C LYS A 798 -1.01 -28.10 -5.33
N HIS A 799 -0.72 -27.04 -4.61
CA HIS A 799 -0.76 -25.67 -5.14
C HIS A 799 0.36 -24.81 -4.52
N GLU A 800 0.61 -23.68 -5.14
CA GLU A 800 1.50 -22.62 -4.69
C GLU A 800 0.74 -21.28 -4.71
N VAL A 801 0.82 -20.52 -3.63
CA VAL A 801 0.31 -19.15 -3.56
C VAL A 801 1.38 -18.21 -4.13
N THR A 802 1.15 -17.70 -5.34
CA THR A 802 2.11 -16.84 -6.05
C THR A 802 2.02 -15.38 -5.64
N SER A 803 0.86 -14.93 -5.16
CA SER A 803 0.71 -13.60 -4.56
C SER A 803 -0.47 -13.56 -3.60
N SER A 804 -0.37 -12.69 -2.59
CA SER A 804 -1.46 -12.40 -1.66
C SER A 804 -1.60 -10.89 -1.50
N TYR A 805 -2.84 -10.41 -1.50
CA TYR A 805 -3.19 -9.01 -1.33
C TYR A 805 -4.36 -8.89 -0.38
N LYS A 806 -4.16 -8.19 0.75
CA LYS A 806 -5.18 -7.95 1.77
C LYS A 806 -5.44 -6.46 1.93
N VAL A 807 -6.71 -6.09 2.04
CA VAL A 807 -7.17 -4.75 2.35
C VAL A 807 -8.19 -4.81 3.49
N ASP A 808 -7.94 -4.06 4.55
CA ASP A 808 -8.89 -3.92 5.66
C ASP A 808 -10.14 -3.12 5.22
N ALA A 809 -11.28 -3.37 5.87
CA ALA A 809 -12.54 -2.71 5.55
C ALA A 809 -12.45 -1.17 5.62
N SER A 810 -11.72 -0.63 6.60
CA SER A 810 -11.51 0.82 6.74
C SER A 810 -10.77 1.41 5.56
N MET A 811 -9.74 0.73 5.08
CA MET A 811 -8.94 1.16 3.94
C MET A 811 -9.74 1.11 2.63
N SER A 812 -10.59 0.10 2.45
CA SER A 812 -11.44 -0.01 1.27
C SER A 812 -12.48 1.11 1.16
N ASP A 813 -13.02 1.55 2.29
CA ASP A 813 -13.95 2.69 2.34
C ASP A 813 -13.26 4.02 2.01
N ASP A 814 -12.01 4.20 2.46
CA ASP A 814 -11.19 5.35 2.08
C ASP A 814 -10.89 5.35 0.58
N PHE A 815 -10.47 4.22 0.01
CA PHE A 815 -10.23 4.10 -1.43
C PHE A 815 -11.47 4.41 -2.27
N ARG A 816 -12.67 4.00 -1.83
CA ARG A 816 -13.93 4.38 -2.51
C ARG A 816 -14.15 5.88 -2.49
N THR A 817 -14.00 6.49 -1.32
CA THR A 817 -14.21 7.93 -1.12
C THR A 817 -13.21 8.74 -1.95
N GLU A 818 -11.93 8.38 -1.91
CA GLU A 818 -10.87 8.99 -2.71
C GLU A 818 -11.12 8.85 -4.22
N ALA A 819 -11.59 7.69 -4.68
CA ALA A 819 -11.93 7.45 -6.08
C ALA A 819 -13.06 8.38 -6.57
N TYR A 820 -14.13 8.54 -5.80
CA TYR A 820 -15.22 9.44 -6.16
C TYR A 820 -14.76 10.90 -6.21
N TRP A 821 -14.06 11.36 -5.19
CA TRP A 821 -13.60 12.75 -5.13
C TRP A 821 -12.55 13.05 -6.20
N SER A 822 -11.62 12.14 -6.48
CA SER A 822 -10.61 12.32 -7.53
C SER A 822 -11.25 12.50 -8.91
N ALA A 823 -12.27 11.70 -9.23
CA ALA A 823 -12.99 11.82 -10.50
C ALA A 823 -13.75 13.17 -10.60
N ILE A 824 -14.43 13.57 -9.54
CA ILE A 824 -15.17 14.86 -9.48
C ILE A 824 -14.18 16.03 -9.59
N ILE A 825 -13.10 16.01 -8.83
CA ILE A 825 -12.07 17.07 -8.83
C ILE A 825 -11.40 17.17 -10.21
N ALA A 826 -11.06 16.03 -10.84
CA ALA A 826 -10.46 16.02 -12.16
C ALA A 826 -11.40 16.65 -13.21
N LEU A 827 -12.67 16.24 -13.24
CA LEU A 827 -13.68 16.80 -14.15
C LEU A 827 -13.87 18.32 -13.93
N LEU A 828 -13.90 18.75 -12.67
CA LEU A 828 -14.08 20.14 -12.29
C LEU A 828 -12.86 20.99 -12.70
N LEU A 829 -11.65 20.55 -12.38
CA LEU A 829 -10.41 21.26 -12.72
C LEU A 829 -10.23 21.37 -14.24
N VAL A 830 -10.50 20.28 -14.98
CA VAL A 830 -10.47 20.30 -16.45
C VAL A 830 -11.56 21.24 -16.99
N GLY A 831 -12.77 21.20 -16.45
CA GLY A 831 -13.86 22.11 -16.82
C GLY A 831 -13.47 23.58 -16.60
N ILE A 832 -12.92 23.94 -15.46
CA ILE A 832 -12.42 25.28 -15.14
C ILE A 832 -11.32 25.70 -16.13
N TYR A 833 -10.37 24.80 -16.42
CA TYR A 833 -9.33 25.06 -17.41
C TYR A 833 -9.91 25.41 -18.78
N ILE A 834 -10.92 24.68 -19.25
CA ILE A 834 -11.58 24.92 -20.54
C ILE A 834 -12.33 26.26 -20.54
N VAL A 835 -13.04 26.61 -19.46
CA VAL A 835 -13.68 27.94 -19.32
C VAL A 835 -12.64 29.04 -19.46
N PHE A 836 -11.53 28.94 -18.72
CA PHE A 836 -10.45 29.93 -18.76
C PHE A 836 -9.80 30.02 -20.14
N ARG A 837 -9.56 28.88 -20.79
CA ARG A 837 -8.85 28.79 -22.08
C ARG A 837 -9.70 29.31 -23.25
N PHE A 838 -10.97 28.94 -23.32
CA PHE A 838 -11.87 29.28 -24.43
C PHE A 838 -12.73 30.53 -24.17
N ARG A 839 -12.84 30.93 -22.90
CA ARG A 839 -13.62 32.11 -22.45
C ARG A 839 -15.10 32.08 -22.88
N LYS A 840 -15.66 30.88 -23.10
CA LYS A 840 -17.04 30.65 -23.50
C LYS A 840 -17.58 29.37 -22.85
N LEU A 841 -18.72 29.47 -22.19
CA LEU A 841 -19.36 28.38 -21.48
C LEU A 841 -19.86 27.25 -22.38
N ASP A 842 -20.22 27.54 -23.63
CA ASP A 842 -20.67 26.56 -24.60
C ASP A 842 -19.61 25.47 -24.86
N PHE A 843 -18.34 25.86 -25.00
CA PHE A 843 -17.23 24.90 -25.15
C PHE A 843 -16.97 24.09 -23.88
N ALA A 844 -17.04 24.71 -22.71
CA ALA A 844 -16.81 24.02 -21.45
C ALA A 844 -17.90 22.96 -21.17
N ILE A 845 -19.17 23.32 -21.37
CA ILE A 845 -20.28 22.38 -21.21
C ILE A 845 -20.13 21.22 -22.18
N GLY A 846 -19.84 21.48 -23.46
CA GLY A 846 -19.62 20.44 -24.45
C GLY A 846 -18.49 19.48 -24.08
N ALA A 847 -17.36 20.03 -23.59
CA ALA A 847 -16.23 19.23 -23.13
C ALA A 847 -16.55 18.38 -21.91
N VAL A 848 -17.13 18.96 -20.85
CA VAL A 848 -17.43 18.24 -19.60
C VAL A 848 -18.45 17.13 -19.83
N VAL A 849 -19.49 17.39 -20.66
CA VAL A 849 -20.48 16.33 -21.00
C VAL A 849 -19.83 15.20 -21.79
N ALA A 850 -18.91 15.49 -22.70
CA ALA A 850 -18.19 14.45 -23.43
C ALA A 850 -17.28 13.63 -22.53
N LEU A 851 -16.54 14.26 -21.60
CA LEU A 851 -15.71 13.56 -20.63
C LEU A 851 -16.52 12.65 -19.69
N PHE A 852 -17.67 13.15 -19.22
CA PHE A 852 -18.58 12.37 -18.40
C PHE A 852 -19.17 11.17 -19.19
N HIS A 853 -19.53 11.41 -20.46
CA HIS A 853 -19.95 10.34 -21.36
C HIS A 853 -18.87 9.26 -21.51
N ASP A 854 -17.62 9.64 -21.75
CA ASP A 854 -16.52 8.70 -21.96
C ASP A 854 -16.24 7.86 -20.72
N ALA A 855 -16.22 8.49 -19.54
CA ALA A 855 -16.11 7.77 -18.27
C ALA A 855 -17.27 6.76 -18.07
N LEU A 856 -18.52 7.18 -18.35
CA LEU A 856 -19.67 6.29 -18.27
C LEU A 856 -19.60 5.12 -19.26
N VAL A 857 -19.13 5.33 -20.47
CA VAL A 857 -18.98 4.25 -21.47
C VAL A 857 -17.97 3.21 -20.99
N VAL A 858 -16.83 3.64 -20.40
CA VAL A 858 -15.86 2.71 -19.81
C VAL A 858 -16.48 1.92 -18.66
N ILE A 859 -17.18 2.58 -17.74
CA ILE A 859 -17.88 1.94 -16.63
C ILE A 859 -18.92 0.93 -17.14
N CYS A 860 -19.72 1.32 -18.14
CA CYS A 860 -20.72 0.45 -18.77
C CYS A 860 -20.08 -0.77 -19.46
N ALA A 861 -18.92 -0.61 -20.11
CA ALA A 861 -18.21 -1.72 -20.73
C ALA A 861 -17.76 -2.76 -19.68
N PHE A 862 -17.30 -2.33 -18.52
CA PHE A 862 -16.92 -3.22 -17.42
C PHE A 862 -18.09 -4.03 -16.87
N THR A 863 -19.27 -3.43 -16.73
CA THR A 863 -20.45 -4.16 -16.25
C THR A 863 -21.07 -5.08 -17.31
N LEU A 864 -21.13 -4.64 -18.58
CA LEU A 864 -21.73 -5.41 -19.66
C LEU A 864 -20.90 -6.63 -20.06
N LEU A 865 -19.58 -6.50 -20.09
CA LEU A 865 -18.66 -7.53 -20.59
C LEU A 865 -18.07 -8.41 -19.49
N ASN A 866 -18.34 -8.12 -18.20
CA ASN A 866 -17.90 -8.95 -17.09
C ASN A 866 -18.44 -10.38 -17.24
N GLY A 867 -17.54 -11.37 -17.21
CA GLY A 867 -17.84 -12.79 -17.41
C GLY A 867 -18.04 -13.22 -18.87
N LEU A 868 -17.99 -12.29 -19.85
CA LEU A 868 -18.05 -12.59 -21.28
C LEU A 868 -16.67 -12.63 -21.95
N VAL A 869 -15.68 -12.00 -21.32
CA VAL A 869 -14.30 -11.93 -21.83
C VAL A 869 -13.38 -12.86 -21.02
N PRO A 870 -12.30 -13.40 -21.65
CA PRO A 870 -11.42 -14.36 -20.99
C PRO A 870 -10.36 -13.71 -20.05
N PHE A 871 -10.63 -12.52 -19.54
CA PHE A 871 -9.79 -11.81 -18.58
C PHE A 871 -10.66 -11.09 -17.54
N THR A 872 -10.06 -10.71 -16.42
CA THR A 872 -10.80 -10.11 -15.31
C THR A 872 -11.12 -8.64 -15.55
N LEU A 873 -12.40 -8.27 -15.41
CA LEU A 873 -12.87 -6.88 -15.42
C LEU A 873 -13.24 -6.47 -13.99
N GLU A 874 -12.23 -6.24 -13.16
CA GLU A 874 -12.39 -5.77 -11.79
C GLU A 874 -12.35 -4.25 -11.70
N VAL A 875 -13.24 -3.70 -10.88
CA VAL A 875 -13.17 -2.31 -10.44
C VAL A 875 -12.22 -2.26 -9.23
N ASN A 876 -10.98 -1.86 -9.49
CA ASN A 876 -9.89 -1.72 -8.52
C ASN A 876 -9.21 -0.34 -8.69
N GLN A 877 -8.16 -0.06 -7.92
CA GLN A 877 -7.44 1.20 -8.05
C GLN A 877 -6.90 1.44 -9.48
N ASN A 878 -6.41 0.41 -10.18
CA ASN A 878 -5.92 0.54 -11.55
C ASN A 878 -7.03 0.98 -12.51
N PHE A 879 -8.26 0.52 -12.32
CA PHE A 879 -9.44 0.96 -13.10
C PHE A 879 -9.71 2.46 -12.91
N ILE A 880 -9.61 2.98 -11.67
CA ILE A 880 -9.75 4.42 -11.41
C ILE A 880 -8.64 5.21 -12.10
N GLY A 881 -7.39 4.71 -12.01
CA GLY A 881 -6.26 5.27 -12.76
C GLY A 881 -6.53 5.35 -14.27
N ALA A 882 -7.12 4.30 -14.85
CA ALA A 882 -7.51 4.28 -16.26
C ALA A 882 -8.59 5.31 -16.56
N ILE A 883 -9.66 5.43 -15.77
CA ILE A 883 -10.74 6.42 -15.97
C ILE A 883 -10.18 7.85 -15.93
N LEU A 884 -9.37 8.18 -14.92
CA LEU A 884 -8.77 9.52 -14.81
C LEU A 884 -7.85 9.82 -16.00
N THR A 885 -7.12 8.82 -16.46
CA THR A 885 -6.25 8.94 -17.65
C THR A 885 -7.07 9.14 -18.92
N VAL A 886 -8.18 8.41 -19.09
CA VAL A 886 -9.12 8.59 -20.21
C VAL A 886 -9.68 10.00 -20.21
N ILE A 887 -10.09 10.54 -19.05
CA ILE A 887 -10.57 11.93 -18.92
C ILE A 887 -9.49 12.91 -19.41
N GLY A 888 -8.23 12.71 -18.99
CA GLY A 888 -7.11 13.56 -19.39
C GLY A 888 -6.75 13.45 -20.87
N TYR A 889 -6.86 12.26 -21.45
CA TYR A 889 -6.55 12.02 -22.85
C TYR A 889 -7.69 12.44 -23.80
N SER A 890 -8.94 12.10 -23.49
CA SER A 890 -10.08 12.44 -24.34
C SER A 890 -10.23 13.95 -24.58
N ILE A 891 -9.94 14.76 -23.56
CA ILE A 891 -10.01 16.21 -23.67
C ILE A 891 -8.95 16.77 -24.64
N ASN A 892 -7.81 16.11 -24.84
CA ASN A 892 -6.76 16.56 -25.75
C ASN A 892 -7.31 16.70 -27.18
N ASP A 893 -8.02 15.69 -27.69
CA ASP A 893 -8.63 15.75 -29.03
C ASP A 893 -9.74 16.80 -29.09
N THR A 894 -10.56 16.90 -28.03
CA THR A 894 -11.64 17.91 -27.93
C THR A 894 -11.11 19.33 -28.01
N VAL A 895 -10.04 19.65 -27.27
CA VAL A 895 -9.41 20.98 -27.26
C VAL A 895 -8.89 21.35 -28.65
N VAL A 896 -8.25 20.41 -29.31
CA VAL A 896 -7.68 20.62 -30.64
C VAL A 896 -8.78 20.89 -31.69
N ILE A 897 -9.90 20.15 -31.63
CA ILE A 897 -11.06 20.37 -32.50
C ILE A 897 -11.72 21.72 -32.17
N PHE A 898 -11.88 22.07 -30.91
CA PHE A 898 -12.46 23.33 -30.50
C PHE A 898 -11.59 24.55 -30.92
N ASP A 899 -10.27 24.42 -30.86
CA ASP A 899 -9.37 25.49 -31.38
C ASP A 899 -9.55 25.64 -32.90
N ARG A 900 -9.74 24.53 -33.63
CA ARG A 900 -10.01 24.55 -35.05
C ARG A 900 -11.36 25.19 -35.40
N ILE A 901 -12.39 24.83 -34.65
CA ILE A 901 -13.73 25.46 -34.80
C ILE A 901 -13.62 26.97 -34.58
N ARG A 902 -12.89 27.41 -33.56
CA ARG A 902 -12.66 28.83 -33.27
C ARG A 902 -11.90 29.55 -34.40
N GLU A 903 -10.90 28.90 -35.02
CA GLU A 903 -10.16 29.40 -36.16
C GLU A 903 -11.11 29.61 -37.36
N TYR A 904 -11.92 28.62 -37.72
CA TYR A 904 -12.87 28.73 -38.84
C TYR A 904 -13.95 29.76 -38.60
N LEU A 905 -14.45 29.90 -37.37
CA LEU A 905 -15.45 30.91 -37.03
C LEU A 905 -14.87 32.35 -37.08
N ARG A 906 -13.57 32.53 -36.91
CA ARG A 906 -12.88 33.81 -37.10
C ARG A 906 -12.64 34.14 -38.58
N GLU A 907 -12.27 33.13 -39.36
CA GLU A 907 -11.97 33.31 -40.80
C GLU A 907 -13.23 33.52 -41.61
N ARG A 908 -14.32 32.85 -41.28
CA ARG A 908 -15.60 32.91 -42.03
C ARG A 908 -16.68 33.69 -41.27
N LYS A 909 -16.45 35.01 -41.11
CA LYS A 909 -17.44 35.90 -40.49
C LYS A 909 -18.71 35.98 -41.35
N GLY A 910 -19.88 35.55 -40.79
CA GLY A 910 -21.18 35.59 -41.45
C GLY A 910 -21.58 34.32 -42.20
N GLY A 911 -20.78 33.23 -42.12
CA GLY A 911 -21.17 31.93 -42.67
C GLY A 911 -22.18 31.18 -41.77
N GLU A 912 -22.90 30.18 -42.35
CA GLU A 912 -23.79 29.31 -41.59
C GLU A 912 -23.01 28.56 -40.52
N LEU A 913 -23.43 28.68 -39.23
CA LEU A 913 -22.74 28.10 -38.07
C LEU A 913 -22.53 26.61 -38.24
N LYS A 914 -23.57 25.85 -38.64
CA LYS A 914 -23.52 24.41 -38.82
C LYS A 914 -22.51 23.99 -39.89
N GLY A 915 -22.58 24.60 -41.06
CA GLY A 915 -21.66 24.30 -42.15
C GLY A 915 -20.22 24.58 -41.78
N THR A 916 -19.95 25.76 -41.14
CA THR A 916 -18.59 26.14 -40.69
C THR A 916 -18.01 25.14 -39.67
N ILE A 917 -18.81 24.69 -38.70
CA ILE A 917 -18.39 23.71 -37.72
C ILE A 917 -18.18 22.34 -38.38
N ASN A 918 -19.05 21.94 -39.29
CA ASN A 918 -18.91 20.67 -40.00
C ASN A 918 -17.65 20.61 -40.86
N ASP A 919 -17.32 21.69 -41.55
CA ASP A 919 -16.08 21.82 -42.31
C ASP A 919 -14.83 21.75 -41.41
N ALA A 920 -14.88 22.37 -40.22
CA ALA A 920 -13.82 22.30 -39.24
C ALA A 920 -13.60 20.83 -38.79
N LEU A 921 -14.69 20.09 -38.50
CA LEU A 921 -14.64 18.68 -38.12
C LEU A 921 -14.02 17.82 -39.23
N ASN A 922 -14.51 17.93 -40.46
CA ASN A 922 -13.95 17.17 -41.59
C ASN A 922 -12.47 17.46 -41.82
N SER A 923 -12.03 18.72 -41.60
CA SER A 923 -10.61 19.09 -41.76
C SER A 923 -9.70 18.50 -40.69
N THR A 924 -10.22 18.15 -39.51
CA THR A 924 -9.46 17.58 -38.41
C THR A 924 -9.56 16.05 -38.30
N LEU A 925 -10.47 15.41 -39.03
CA LEU A 925 -10.76 13.99 -38.90
C LEU A 925 -9.52 13.09 -39.08
N GLY A 926 -8.73 13.34 -40.15
CA GLY A 926 -7.51 12.56 -40.41
C GLY A 926 -6.47 12.69 -39.32
N ARG A 927 -6.42 13.86 -38.65
CA ARG A 927 -5.53 14.06 -37.49
C ARG A 927 -6.04 13.30 -36.26
N SER A 928 -7.31 13.48 -35.88
CA SER A 928 -7.89 12.78 -34.72
C SER A 928 -7.78 11.25 -34.84
N ILE A 929 -7.98 10.70 -36.05
CA ILE A 929 -7.78 9.25 -36.24
C ILE A 929 -6.30 8.86 -36.09
N ASN A 930 -5.36 9.62 -36.63
CA ASN A 930 -3.94 9.27 -36.54
C ASN A 930 -3.37 9.41 -35.11
N THR A 931 -3.77 10.43 -34.35
CA THR A 931 -3.37 10.61 -32.95
C THR A 931 -3.91 9.47 -32.09
N SER A 932 -5.18 9.15 -32.21
CA SER A 932 -5.78 8.05 -31.45
C SER A 932 -5.26 6.67 -31.88
N MET A 933 -4.93 6.49 -33.17
CA MET A 933 -4.36 5.24 -33.67
C MET A 933 -2.98 4.94 -33.07
N THR A 934 -2.15 5.94 -32.85
CA THR A 934 -0.83 5.74 -32.21
C THR A 934 -0.96 5.21 -30.79
N VAL A 935 -1.87 5.79 -30.00
CA VAL A 935 -2.15 5.32 -28.63
C VAL A 935 -2.87 3.97 -28.64
N LEU A 936 -3.85 3.80 -29.54
CA LEU A 936 -4.57 2.53 -29.66
C LEU A 936 -3.65 1.35 -30.02
N LEU A 937 -2.70 1.55 -30.94
CA LEU A 937 -1.73 0.52 -31.32
C LEU A 937 -0.84 0.12 -30.13
N THR A 938 -0.37 1.08 -29.33
CA THR A 938 0.45 0.77 -28.16
C THR A 938 -0.34 0.01 -27.09
N LEU A 939 -1.56 0.47 -26.80
CA LEU A 939 -2.44 -0.19 -25.84
C LEU A 939 -2.84 -1.60 -26.30
N LEU A 940 -3.10 -1.80 -27.60
CA LEU A 940 -3.44 -3.10 -28.16
C LEU A 940 -2.28 -4.10 -28.03
N VAL A 941 -1.05 -3.66 -28.31
CA VAL A 941 0.14 -4.50 -28.13
C VAL A 941 0.33 -4.86 -26.66
N MET A 942 0.17 -3.89 -25.73
CA MET A 942 0.20 -4.15 -24.30
C MET A 942 -0.91 -5.10 -23.84
N PHE A 943 -2.10 -4.96 -24.38
CA PHE A 943 -3.23 -5.83 -24.07
C PHE A 943 -2.99 -7.29 -24.50
N ILE A 944 -2.33 -7.50 -25.65
CA ILE A 944 -2.07 -8.84 -26.19
C ILE A 944 -0.87 -9.51 -25.51
N PHE A 945 0.24 -8.77 -25.31
CA PHE A 945 1.52 -9.31 -24.87
C PHE A 945 1.84 -9.00 -23.39
N GLY A 946 1.08 -8.11 -22.75
CA GLY A 946 1.27 -7.74 -21.36
C GLY A 946 0.73 -8.80 -20.38
N SER A 947 1.11 -8.68 -19.12
CA SER A 947 0.63 -9.56 -18.04
C SER A 947 -0.88 -9.39 -17.79
N ASP A 948 -1.50 -10.41 -17.22
CA ASP A 948 -2.94 -10.39 -16.93
C ASP A 948 -3.35 -9.24 -16.00
N ASP A 949 -2.45 -8.79 -15.11
CA ASP A 949 -2.70 -7.69 -14.17
C ASP A 949 -2.96 -6.34 -14.84
N ILE A 950 -2.43 -6.11 -16.05
CA ILE A 950 -2.63 -4.86 -16.80
C ILE A 950 -3.69 -4.96 -17.88
N LYS A 951 -4.23 -6.16 -18.19
CA LYS A 951 -5.23 -6.32 -19.25
C LYS A 951 -6.49 -5.50 -18.99
N GLY A 952 -7.01 -5.50 -17.76
CA GLY A 952 -8.17 -4.70 -17.38
C GLY A 952 -7.93 -3.20 -17.57
N PHE A 953 -6.75 -2.70 -17.15
CA PHE A 953 -6.34 -1.33 -17.37
C PHE A 953 -6.23 -0.98 -18.86
N CYS A 954 -5.53 -1.80 -19.65
CA CYS A 954 -5.40 -1.59 -21.09
C CYS A 954 -6.77 -1.61 -21.80
N PHE A 955 -7.66 -2.52 -21.41
CA PHE A 955 -9.02 -2.60 -21.95
C PHE A 955 -9.82 -1.32 -21.65
N ALA A 956 -9.79 -0.82 -20.40
CA ALA A 956 -10.43 0.44 -20.03
C ALA A 956 -9.92 1.60 -20.87
N MET A 957 -8.60 1.68 -21.06
CA MET A 957 -7.96 2.69 -21.89
C MET A 957 -8.32 2.58 -23.38
N ILE A 958 -8.37 1.37 -23.94
CA ILE A 958 -8.79 1.14 -25.34
C ILE A 958 -10.20 1.64 -25.56
N ILE A 959 -11.15 1.22 -24.71
CA ILE A 959 -12.55 1.68 -24.78
C ILE A 959 -12.62 3.19 -24.59
N GLY A 960 -11.86 3.75 -23.63
CA GLY A 960 -11.82 5.18 -23.37
C GLY A 960 -11.29 6.01 -24.55
N VAL A 961 -10.22 5.57 -25.21
CA VAL A 961 -9.66 6.24 -26.41
C VAL A 961 -10.66 6.19 -27.57
N LEU A 962 -11.28 5.04 -27.81
CA LEU A 962 -12.32 4.89 -28.84
C LEU A 962 -13.54 5.77 -28.55
N SER A 963 -14.01 5.78 -27.29
CA SER A 963 -15.09 6.64 -26.83
C SER A 963 -14.74 8.12 -26.96
N GLY A 964 -13.50 8.53 -26.64
CA GLY A 964 -13.04 9.92 -26.73
C GLY A 964 -13.06 10.48 -28.15
N VAL A 965 -12.63 9.69 -29.14
CA VAL A 965 -12.77 10.08 -30.56
C VAL A 965 -14.24 10.22 -30.96
N TYR A 966 -15.07 9.25 -30.57
CA TYR A 966 -16.49 9.29 -30.83
C TYR A 966 -17.16 10.49 -30.16
N SER A 967 -16.95 10.70 -28.88
CA SER A 967 -17.60 11.75 -28.10
C SER A 967 -17.21 13.15 -28.58
N THR A 968 -15.94 13.37 -28.92
CA THR A 968 -15.47 14.66 -29.45
C THR A 968 -16.17 15.05 -30.74
N LEU A 969 -16.31 14.12 -31.67
CA LEU A 969 -16.93 14.36 -32.98
C LEU A 969 -18.48 14.43 -32.91
N PHE A 970 -19.09 13.52 -32.14
CA PHE A 970 -20.53 13.26 -32.18
C PHE A 970 -21.30 13.75 -30.95
N ILE A 971 -20.63 14.11 -29.85
CA ILE A 971 -21.25 14.59 -28.61
C ILE A 971 -20.79 16.01 -28.27
N ALA A 972 -19.49 16.21 -28.00
CA ALA A 972 -18.96 17.51 -27.57
C ALA A 972 -19.27 18.65 -28.56
N THR A 973 -18.92 18.45 -29.82
CA THR A 973 -19.09 19.49 -30.85
C THR A 973 -20.56 19.79 -31.16
N PRO A 974 -21.46 18.79 -31.33
CA PRO A 974 -22.89 19.05 -31.48
C PRO A 974 -23.53 19.77 -30.28
N ILE A 975 -23.11 19.44 -29.05
CA ILE A 975 -23.57 20.14 -27.83
C ILE A 975 -23.19 21.63 -27.88
N VAL A 976 -21.96 21.97 -28.32
CA VAL A 976 -21.56 23.38 -28.50
C VAL A 976 -22.51 24.11 -29.46
N VAL A 977 -22.95 23.44 -30.54
CA VAL A 977 -23.93 24.02 -31.49
C VAL A 977 -25.29 24.23 -30.81
N ASP A 978 -25.76 23.28 -30.06
CA ASP A 978 -27.08 23.33 -29.40
C ASP A 978 -27.06 24.38 -28.26
N MET A 979 -25.99 24.45 -27.48
CA MET A 979 -25.83 25.47 -26.43
C MET A 979 -25.74 26.90 -27.00
N ARG A 980 -25.04 27.10 -28.12
CA ARG A 980 -25.03 28.41 -28.81
C ARG A 980 -26.38 28.83 -29.29
N ARG A 981 -27.25 27.91 -29.70
CA ARG A 981 -28.62 28.23 -30.07
C ARG A 981 -29.46 28.62 -28.87
N LEU A 982 -29.23 27.97 -27.72
CA LEU A 982 -29.94 28.29 -26.47
C LEU A 982 -29.52 29.63 -25.87
N PHE A 983 -28.20 29.90 -25.81
CA PHE A 983 -27.66 31.12 -25.24
C PHE A 983 -27.70 32.31 -26.21
N GLY A 984 -27.61 32.06 -27.52
CA GLY A 984 -27.69 33.12 -28.56
C GLY A 984 -29.09 33.73 -28.75
N LYS A 985 -30.16 32.99 -28.47
CA LYS A 985 -31.52 33.52 -28.46
C LYS A 985 -31.86 34.45 -27.29
N LYS A 986 -30.98 34.57 -26.26
CA LYS A 986 -31.13 35.49 -25.14
C LYS A 986 -30.32 36.81 -25.34
N ALA A 987 -29.55 36.92 -26.43
CA ALA A 987 -28.72 38.09 -26.74
C ALA A 987 -29.20 38.93 -27.94
N GLU A 988 -30.35 38.54 -28.57
CA GLU A 988 -31.14 39.35 -29.41
C GLU A 988 -32.41 39.82 -28.64
#